data_b5a69d78f2ce3c7180acc329eed399c3
#
_entry.id   b5a69d78f2ce3c7180acc329eed399c3
#
_cell.length_a   1.000
_cell.length_b   1.000
_cell.length_c   1.000
_cell.angle_alpha   90.00
_cell.angle_beta   90.00
_cell.angle_gamma   90.00
#
_symmetry.space_group_name_H-M   'P 1'
#
loop_
_entity.id
_entity.type
_entity.pdbx_description
1 polymer ?
#
loop_
_entity_poly.entity_id
_entity_poly.type
_entity_poly.pdbx_seq_one_letter_code
_entity_poly.pdbx_strand_id
1 'polypeptide(L)'
;MTQLETSVRTDIANQSGGTEAGADVLYNKCVSLSQNLWWCWHPEVANIFRDIDPIRWRQLDHNPIALLREFTPERLSVRASEMVLHSRVNYAYRRLQEYLESQNTWASTQAGVLGAKPVAYFSAEFGMHESIPIYSGGLGVLSGDHIKSASGLGVPLIGIGLYYSQGYFKQHLDDEGYQREEYIETKVENLPITPALGKDGLPIMVSIDTRNGRLVAKVWLMNVGRIKLYLLDCNVEGNKPEDRELTSRLYGGDERTRIRQELVLGVGGVKALRALGVYPGVYHLNEGHSAFASLEVIRERMHDDGQTFDNALREVARCTVFTTHTPVPAGHDRFDAAMIEEHLGPLRDHLGITAEQLMGLGRVRPDDHAETFCMTVLALKLSRRANAVSQLHGHISRRMWHTLWPDRTEEEIPIGHITNGVHIQSWLAWQMAQLYDRHFPAGWQSRMGEPEVWQYIHKVDAGELWETHNALKNLLIAFVRRRVSRQSRRRGESDEIIEAARNLLDPNTLTIGFGRRFATYKRANLLVRQVDRIAALLSDSSRPIQIVYAGKAHPKDEPGKRFIQEIANLRHDPMFKGKIAFVEDYDINVCRHLIQGVDVWLNNPRRPLEASGTSGQKVVLNGGLNCSILDGWWAEAYDGGNGFAIGKGYSHSNDAITDKRDADYLYEVIEGEVIPTFYDRDRDGLPRKWIKMMMNSISTLAWRFSAHRMVMDYTRHAYVPAAGGLSCDMPFHG
;
A
#
# COMPACT_ATOMS: atom_id res chain seq x y z
N MET A 1 -29.69 0.36 13.02
CA MET A 1 -30.09 -1.02 12.66
C MET A 1 -31.61 -1.12 12.78
N THR A 2 -32.36 -0.86 11.73
CA THR A 2 -33.78 -1.14 11.64
C THR A 2 -34.50 -0.06 10.82
N GLN A 3 -34.44 -0.17 9.52
CA GLN A 3 -35.53 0.20 8.59
C GLN A 3 -35.14 0.00 7.12
N LEU A 4 -33.86 0.00 6.75
CA LEU A 4 -33.42 -0.37 5.40
C LEU A 4 -33.16 -1.89 5.25
N GLU A 5 -32.93 -2.61 6.34
CA GLU A 5 -32.84 -4.08 6.34
C GLU A 5 -34.22 -4.76 6.24
N THR A 6 -35.31 -4.06 6.63
CA THR A 6 -36.67 -4.63 6.64
C THR A 6 -37.35 -4.51 5.27
N SER A 7 -36.96 -3.54 4.41
CA SER A 7 -37.56 -3.42 3.07
C SER A 7 -37.04 -4.44 2.05
N VAL A 8 -35.84 -4.98 2.29
CA VAL A 8 -35.24 -6.02 1.43
C VAL A 8 -35.71 -7.43 1.85
N ARG A 9 -36.21 -7.61 3.10
CA ARG A 9 -36.66 -8.92 3.59
C ARG A 9 -38.15 -9.23 3.33
N THR A 10 -38.96 -8.23 3.04
CA THR A 10 -40.46 -8.43 2.94
C THR A 10 -40.95 -8.68 1.50
N ASP A 11 -40.14 -8.47 0.47
CA ASP A 11 -40.57 -8.70 -0.93
C ASP A 11 -40.13 -10.04 -1.54
N ILE A 12 -39.54 -10.94 -0.76
CA ILE A 12 -39.06 -12.26 -1.24
C ILE A 12 -40.14 -13.37 -1.14
N ALA A 13 -41.29 -13.09 -0.53
CA ALA A 13 -42.35 -14.09 -0.43
C ALA A 13 -43.58 -13.64 -1.24
N ASN A 14 -43.76 -14.24 -2.39
CA ASN A 14 -44.85 -14.22 -3.36
C ASN A 14 -44.67 -13.32 -4.59
N GLN A 15 -44.17 -13.93 -5.64
CA GLN A 15 -44.84 -13.92 -6.96
C GLN A 15 -44.11 -14.81 -7.96
N SER A 16 -44.83 -15.73 -8.53
CA SER A 16 -44.50 -16.57 -9.66
C SER A 16 -44.45 -15.75 -10.98
N GLY A 17 -43.26 -15.22 -11.30
CA GLY A 17 -42.89 -14.63 -12.58
C GLY A 17 -41.42 -15.03 -12.85
N GLY A 18 -41.24 -16.19 -13.50
CA GLY A 18 -40.04 -17.02 -13.26
C GLY A 18 -38.75 -16.66 -13.99
N THR A 19 -38.63 -15.57 -14.77
CA THR A 19 -37.35 -15.25 -15.47
C THR A 19 -36.83 -13.83 -15.19
N GLU A 20 -37.68 -12.84 -15.13
CA GLU A 20 -37.27 -11.46 -14.86
C GLU A 20 -36.83 -11.29 -13.39
N ALA A 21 -37.59 -11.84 -12.44
CA ALA A 21 -37.21 -11.82 -11.01
C ALA A 21 -35.86 -12.53 -10.73
N GLY A 22 -35.52 -13.55 -11.49
CA GLY A 22 -34.23 -14.27 -11.39
C GLY A 22 -33.05 -13.47 -11.91
N ALA A 23 -33.24 -12.69 -12.97
CA ALA A 23 -32.24 -11.82 -13.56
C ALA A 23 -31.84 -10.68 -12.61
N ASP A 24 -32.84 -10.01 -11.99
CA ASP A 24 -32.62 -8.97 -10.98
C ASP A 24 -31.88 -9.48 -9.75
N VAL A 25 -32.23 -10.67 -9.26
CA VAL A 25 -31.54 -11.28 -8.11
C VAL A 25 -30.09 -11.55 -8.39
N LEU A 26 -29.75 -12.07 -9.59
CA LEU A 26 -28.36 -12.30 -9.99
C LEU A 26 -27.59 -10.99 -10.12
N TYR A 27 -28.18 -9.99 -10.79
CA TYR A 27 -27.59 -8.67 -10.97
C TYR A 27 -27.28 -8.01 -9.62
N ASN A 28 -28.22 -7.99 -8.70
CA ASN A 28 -28.07 -7.40 -7.37
C ASN A 28 -26.99 -8.10 -6.54
N LYS A 29 -26.84 -9.43 -6.67
CA LYS A 29 -25.71 -10.15 -6.04
C LYS A 29 -24.36 -9.72 -6.62
N CYS A 30 -24.25 -9.57 -7.94
CA CYS A 30 -23.04 -9.07 -8.58
C CYS A 30 -22.72 -7.63 -8.14
N VAL A 31 -23.73 -6.75 -8.05
CA VAL A 31 -23.57 -5.38 -7.53
C VAL A 31 -23.09 -5.41 -6.08
N SER A 32 -23.71 -6.19 -5.21
CA SER A 32 -23.30 -6.33 -3.81
C SER A 32 -21.86 -6.82 -3.68
N LEU A 33 -21.44 -7.80 -4.48
CA LEU A 33 -20.07 -8.27 -4.53
C LEU A 33 -19.10 -7.17 -4.99
N SER A 34 -19.47 -6.37 -6.00
CA SER A 34 -18.62 -5.30 -6.55
C SER A 34 -18.44 -4.12 -5.60
N GLN A 35 -19.41 -3.87 -4.71
CA GLN A 35 -19.40 -2.77 -3.75
C GLN A 35 -18.57 -3.03 -2.48
N ASN A 36 -18.16 -4.28 -2.24
CA ASN A 36 -17.28 -4.61 -1.13
C ASN A 36 -15.94 -5.10 -1.67
N LEU A 37 -14.86 -4.39 -1.37
CA LEU A 37 -13.51 -4.70 -1.89
C LEU A 37 -12.97 -6.07 -1.45
N TRP A 38 -13.70 -6.83 -0.66
CA TRP A 38 -13.37 -8.22 -0.34
C TRP A 38 -13.07 -9.06 -1.61
N TRP A 39 -13.76 -8.78 -2.72
CA TRP A 39 -13.53 -9.46 -4.00
C TRP A 39 -12.10 -9.30 -4.53
N CYS A 40 -11.40 -8.18 -4.27
CA CYS A 40 -10.12 -7.87 -4.90
C CYS A 40 -8.94 -8.72 -4.38
N TRP A 41 -9.11 -9.39 -3.26
CA TRP A 41 -8.15 -10.36 -2.73
C TRP A 41 -8.69 -11.80 -2.71
N HIS A 42 -9.80 -12.04 -3.43
CA HIS A 42 -10.37 -13.35 -3.69
C HIS A 42 -10.39 -13.61 -5.20
N PRO A 43 -9.31 -14.20 -5.77
CA PRO A 43 -9.17 -14.36 -7.22
C PRO A 43 -10.33 -15.11 -7.86
N GLU A 44 -10.96 -16.06 -7.15
CA GLU A 44 -12.14 -16.79 -7.61
C GLU A 44 -13.35 -15.88 -7.82
N VAL A 45 -13.46 -14.78 -7.05
CA VAL A 45 -14.53 -13.79 -7.18
C VAL A 45 -14.19 -12.80 -8.30
N ALA A 46 -12.96 -12.30 -8.34
CA ALA A 46 -12.48 -11.44 -9.43
C ALA A 46 -12.65 -12.10 -10.81
N ASN A 47 -12.43 -13.41 -10.87
CA ASN A 47 -12.62 -14.21 -12.09
C ASN A 47 -14.09 -14.26 -12.55
N ILE A 48 -15.08 -14.10 -11.68
CA ILE A 48 -16.49 -13.99 -12.08
C ILE A 48 -16.67 -12.76 -12.98
N PHE A 49 -16.19 -11.61 -12.55
CA PHE A 49 -16.27 -10.36 -13.32
C PHE A 49 -15.47 -10.45 -14.62
N ARG A 50 -14.26 -11.01 -14.58
CA ARG A 50 -13.46 -11.24 -15.78
C ARG A 50 -14.20 -12.10 -16.82
N ASP A 51 -14.84 -13.16 -16.36
CA ASP A 51 -15.48 -14.13 -17.25
C ASP A 51 -16.81 -13.60 -17.85
N ILE A 52 -17.41 -12.53 -17.27
CA ILE A 52 -18.51 -11.81 -17.91
C ILE A 52 -18.05 -11.22 -19.26
N ASP A 53 -16.95 -10.44 -19.27
CA ASP A 53 -16.33 -9.92 -20.49
C ASP A 53 -14.82 -9.70 -20.27
N PRO A 54 -13.95 -10.64 -20.69
CA PRO A 54 -12.51 -10.54 -20.46
C PRO A 54 -11.83 -9.38 -21.19
N ILE A 55 -12.41 -8.88 -22.27
CA ILE A 55 -11.86 -7.75 -23.03
C ILE A 55 -12.18 -6.44 -22.31
N ARG A 56 -13.47 -6.23 -21.99
CA ARG A 56 -13.92 -5.04 -21.27
C ARG A 56 -13.32 -4.96 -19.88
N TRP A 57 -13.23 -6.09 -19.16
CA TRP A 57 -12.56 -6.19 -17.86
C TRP A 57 -11.16 -5.55 -17.87
N ARG A 58 -10.34 -5.89 -18.89
CA ARG A 58 -9.00 -5.31 -19.05
C ARG A 58 -9.01 -3.84 -19.49
N GLN A 59 -9.99 -3.42 -20.29
CA GLN A 59 -10.10 -2.03 -20.75
C GLN A 59 -10.57 -1.07 -19.64
N LEU A 60 -11.31 -1.61 -18.67
CA LEU A 60 -11.85 -0.87 -17.53
C LEU A 60 -10.93 -0.96 -16.28
N ASP A 61 -9.64 -1.24 -16.45
CA ASP A 61 -8.68 -1.40 -15.37
C ASP A 61 -9.19 -2.35 -14.26
N HIS A 62 -9.83 -3.45 -14.67
CA HIS A 62 -10.41 -4.48 -13.81
C HIS A 62 -11.47 -3.94 -12.82
N ASN A 63 -12.27 -2.98 -13.23
CA ASN A 63 -13.31 -2.36 -12.45
C ASN A 63 -14.66 -3.09 -12.61
N PRO A 64 -15.16 -3.82 -11.58
CA PRO A 64 -16.40 -4.57 -11.70
C PRO A 64 -17.64 -3.68 -11.77
N ILE A 65 -17.60 -2.49 -11.13
CA ILE A 65 -18.73 -1.55 -11.12
C ILE A 65 -18.91 -0.95 -12.52
N ALA A 66 -17.82 -0.45 -13.11
CA ALA A 66 -17.86 0.08 -14.46
C ALA A 66 -18.30 -1.00 -15.46
N LEU A 67 -17.84 -2.26 -15.28
CA LEU A 67 -18.24 -3.38 -16.12
C LEU A 67 -19.75 -3.67 -15.99
N LEU A 68 -20.28 -3.80 -14.78
CA LEU A 68 -21.69 -4.12 -14.55
C LEU A 68 -22.64 -3.04 -15.09
N ARG A 69 -22.22 -1.78 -15.10
CA ARG A 69 -23.02 -0.67 -15.67
C ARG A 69 -23.25 -0.79 -17.19
N GLU A 70 -22.45 -1.60 -17.89
CA GLU A 70 -22.63 -1.88 -19.32
C GLU A 70 -23.68 -2.98 -19.59
N PHE A 71 -24.23 -3.60 -18.53
CA PHE A 71 -25.20 -4.68 -18.62
C PHE A 71 -26.54 -4.30 -17.98
N THR A 72 -27.62 -4.70 -18.62
CA THR A 72 -28.94 -4.81 -17.95
C THR A 72 -29.01 -6.15 -17.20
N PRO A 73 -29.94 -6.31 -16.22
CA PRO A 73 -30.13 -7.58 -15.52
C PRO A 73 -30.35 -8.76 -16.47
N GLU A 74 -31.14 -8.58 -17.55
CA GLU A 74 -31.48 -9.62 -18.52
C GLU A 74 -30.23 -10.02 -19.34
N ARG A 75 -29.48 -9.03 -19.85
CA ARG A 75 -28.24 -9.29 -20.61
C ARG A 75 -27.19 -9.99 -19.74
N LEU A 76 -27.07 -9.59 -18.47
CA LEU A 76 -26.17 -10.25 -17.54
C LEU A 76 -26.62 -11.69 -17.26
N SER A 77 -27.92 -11.94 -17.10
CA SER A 77 -28.46 -13.27 -16.87
C SER A 77 -28.20 -14.23 -18.06
N VAL A 78 -28.40 -13.76 -19.31
CA VAL A 78 -28.03 -14.51 -20.49
C VAL A 78 -26.55 -14.83 -20.51
N ARG A 79 -25.70 -13.82 -20.30
CA ARG A 79 -24.24 -14.00 -20.31
C ARG A 79 -23.77 -14.93 -19.18
N ALA A 80 -24.36 -14.83 -17.99
CA ALA A 80 -24.04 -15.70 -16.87
C ALA A 80 -24.45 -17.17 -17.13
N SER A 81 -25.52 -17.39 -17.88
CA SER A 81 -25.94 -18.75 -18.31
C SER A 81 -24.95 -19.34 -19.31
N GLU A 82 -24.52 -18.56 -20.31
CA GLU A 82 -23.51 -18.98 -21.30
C GLU A 82 -22.16 -19.35 -20.62
N MET A 83 -21.75 -18.59 -19.62
CA MET A 83 -20.47 -18.75 -18.92
C MET A 83 -20.57 -19.58 -17.65
N VAL A 84 -21.72 -20.18 -17.36
CA VAL A 84 -21.99 -21.01 -16.16
C VAL A 84 -21.61 -20.28 -14.85
N LEU A 85 -22.04 -19.02 -14.71
CA LEU A 85 -21.66 -18.17 -13.58
C LEU A 85 -22.65 -18.19 -12.41
N HIS A 86 -23.90 -18.63 -12.59
CA HIS A 86 -24.96 -18.56 -11.58
C HIS A 86 -24.54 -19.20 -10.24
N SER A 87 -24.01 -20.42 -10.25
CA SER A 87 -23.56 -21.10 -9.04
C SER A 87 -22.36 -20.42 -8.40
N ARG A 88 -21.44 -19.91 -9.21
CA ARG A 88 -20.23 -19.19 -8.73
C ARG A 88 -20.61 -17.87 -8.05
N VAL A 89 -21.52 -17.09 -8.65
CA VAL A 89 -22.04 -15.83 -8.05
C VAL A 89 -22.75 -16.13 -6.73
N ASN A 90 -23.65 -17.14 -6.70
CA ASN A 90 -24.36 -17.52 -5.48
C ASN A 90 -23.40 -17.98 -4.38
N TYR A 91 -22.38 -18.76 -4.72
CA TYR A 91 -21.35 -19.21 -3.79
C TYR A 91 -20.51 -18.04 -3.24
N ALA A 92 -20.03 -17.16 -4.14
CA ALA A 92 -19.25 -15.98 -3.74
C ALA A 92 -20.06 -15.04 -2.84
N TYR A 93 -21.30 -14.78 -3.18
CA TYR A 93 -22.20 -13.92 -2.39
C TYR A 93 -22.42 -14.51 -0.99
N ARG A 94 -22.73 -15.82 -0.88
CA ARG A 94 -22.89 -16.49 0.42
C ARG A 94 -21.61 -16.42 1.25
N ARG A 95 -20.44 -16.69 0.64
CA ARG A 95 -19.14 -16.57 1.33
C ARG A 95 -18.87 -15.16 1.86
N LEU A 96 -19.24 -14.12 1.11
CA LEU A 96 -19.11 -12.73 1.58
C LEU A 96 -20.02 -12.50 2.80
N GLN A 97 -21.28 -12.99 2.78
CA GLN A 97 -22.18 -12.85 3.92
C GLN A 97 -21.64 -13.60 5.15
N GLU A 98 -21.25 -14.85 5.00
CA GLU A 98 -20.62 -15.65 6.06
C GLU A 98 -19.38 -14.96 6.63
N TYR A 99 -18.54 -14.38 5.76
CA TYR A 99 -17.36 -13.61 6.17
C TYR A 99 -17.74 -12.39 7.00
N LEU A 100 -18.72 -11.61 6.57
CA LEU A 100 -19.15 -10.39 7.27
C LEU A 100 -19.84 -10.67 8.61
N GLU A 101 -20.62 -11.75 8.69
CA GLU A 101 -21.41 -12.14 9.88
C GLU A 101 -20.58 -12.90 10.92
N SER A 102 -19.44 -13.49 10.52
CA SER A 102 -18.63 -14.31 11.42
C SER A 102 -18.10 -13.51 12.60
N GLN A 103 -18.46 -13.96 13.81
CA GLN A 103 -17.95 -13.41 15.07
C GLN A 103 -16.71 -14.15 15.58
N ASN A 104 -16.39 -15.33 15.01
CA ASN A 104 -15.21 -16.09 15.39
C ASN A 104 -13.98 -15.60 14.61
N THR A 105 -13.36 -14.54 15.11
CA THR A 105 -12.16 -13.95 14.53
C THR A 105 -11.02 -13.95 15.54
N TRP A 106 -9.78 -13.76 15.06
CA TRP A 106 -8.64 -13.62 15.96
C TRP A 106 -8.85 -12.47 16.97
N ALA A 107 -9.34 -11.33 16.53
CA ALA A 107 -9.52 -10.16 17.40
C ALA A 107 -10.64 -10.34 18.42
N SER A 108 -11.66 -11.15 18.14
CA SER A 108 -12.73 -11.42 19.12
C SER A 108 -12.22 -12.09 20.39
N THR A 109 -11.14 -12.87 20.28
CA THR A 109 -10.50 -13.55 21.41
C THR A 109 -9.32 -12.77 22.00
N GLN A 110 -8.59 -11.98 21.19
CA GLN A 110 -7.34 -11.33 21.60
C GLN A 110 -7.48 -9.82 21.89
N ALA A 111 -8.54 -9.17 21.41
CA ALA A 111 -8.67 -7.72 21.43
C ALA A 111 -10.08 -7.24 21.77
N GLY A 112 -10.80 -7.95 22.65
CA GLY A 112 -12.19 -7.67 22.99
C GLY A 112 -12.49 -6.22 23.41
N VAL A 113 -11.53 -5.53 24.08
CA VAL A 113 -11.68 -4.12 24.46
C VAL A 113 -11.90 -3.20 23.26
N LEU A 114 -11.35 -3.54 22.09
CA LEU A 114 -11.50 -2.76 20.87
C LEU A 114 -12.94 -2.82 20.30
N GLY A 115 -13.71 -3.83 20.66
CA GLY A 115 -15.14 -3.90 20.29
C GLY A 115 -15.95 -2.70 20.80
N ALA A 116 -15.66 -2.24 22.01
CA ALA A 116 -16.27 -1.04 22.58
C ALA A 116 -15.49 0.26 22.27
N LYS A 117 -14.19 0.14 21.97
CA LYS A 117 -13.26 1.25 21.76
C LYS A 117 -12.46 1.03 20.46
N PRO A 118 -13.08 1.15 19.28
CA PRO A 118 -12.44 0.84 18.01
C PRO A 118 -11.25 1.75 17.71
N VAL A 119 -10.42 1.31 16.77
CA VAL A 119 -9.27 2.07 16.26
C VAL A 119 -9.72 2.95 15.10
N ALA A 120 -9.42 4.24 15.14
CA ALA A 120 -9.48 5.11 13.96
C ALA A 120 -8.09 5.20 13.34
N TYR A 121 -7.93 4.68 12.14
CA TYR A 121 -6.68 4.63 11.39
C TYR A 121 -6.68 5.72 10.31
N PHE A 122 -5.85 6.74 10.51
CA PHE A 122 -5.73 7.90 9.61
C PHE A 122 -4.57 7.72 8.66
N SER A 123 -4.82 7.87 7.37
CA SER A 123 -3.78 7.86 6.34
C SER A 123 -4.15 8.78 5.17
N ALA A 124 -3.15 9.49 4.63
CA ALA A 124 -3.33 10.36 3.47
C ALA A 124 -3.66 9.57 2.19
N GLU A 125 -3.30 8.29 2.11
CA GLU A 125 -3.50 7.45 0.92
C GLU A 125 -3.79 5.98 1.28
N PHE A 126 -4.59 5.31 0.43
CA PHE A 126 -4.95 3.91 0.58
C PHE A 126 -4.88 3.16 -0.77
N GLY A 127 -3.91 2.27 -0.92
CA GLY A 127 -3.72 1.43 -2.11
C GLY A 127 -4.55 0.15 -2.03
N MET A 128 -5.77 0.19 -2.55
CA MET A 128 -6.71 -0.93 -2.49
C MET A 128 -6.68 -1.81 -3.73
N HIS A 129 -6.82 -1.17 -4.89
CA HIS A 129 -6.92 -1.82 -6.20
C HIS A 129 -6.54 -0.81 -7.29
N GLU A 130 -6.07 -1.28 -8.45
CA GLU A 130 -5.67 -0.42 -9.58
C GLU A 130 -6.79 0.49 -10.10
N SER A 131 -8.04 0.08 -9.97
CA SER A 131 -9.20 0.89 -10.39
C SER A 131 -9.59 1.99 -9.39
N ILE A 132 -8.90 2.10 -8.25
CA ILE A 132 -9.19 3.06 -7.18
C ILE A 132 -7.93 3.91 -6.92
N PRO A 133 -7.77 5.04 -7.64
CA PRO A 133 -6.49 5.76 -7.69
C PRO A 133 -6.29 6.73 -6.50
N ILE A 134 -6.59 6.31 -5.28
CA ILE A 134 -6.40 7.10 -4.05
C ILE A 134 -5.07 6.78 -3.33
N TYR A 135 -4.05 6.37 -4.08
CA TYR A 135 -2.71 6.09 -3.59
C TYR A 135 -1.66 6.48 -4.64
N SER A 136 -0.42 6.70 -4.20
CA SER A 136 0.71 6.98 -5.10
C SER A 136 1.84 5.95 -4.98
N GLY A 137 2.11 5.45 -3.79
CA GLY A 137 3.28 4.63 -3.53
C GLY A 137 3.16 3.67 -2.35
N GLY A 138 4.32 3.40 -1.72
CA GLY A 138 4.44 2.38 -0.67
C GLY A 138 3.59 2.65 0.56
N LEU A 139 3.42 3.92 0.96
CA LEU A 139 2.60 4.29 2.11
C LEU A 139 1.14 3.88 1.91
N GLY A 140 0.57 4.20 0.74
CA GLY A 140 -0.82 3.85 0.43
C GLY A 140 -1.03 2.36 0.31
N VAL A 141 -0.10 1.64 -0.35
CA VAL A 141 -0.17 0.18 -0.46
C VAL A 141 -0.10 -0.46 0.93
N LEU A 142 0.74 0.05 1.84
CA LEU A 142 0.81 -0.43 3.21
C LEU A 142 -0.51 -0.18 3.96
N SER A 143 -1.08 1.03 3.84
CA SER A 143 -2.38 1.34 4.47
C SER A 143 -3.49 0.41 3.96
N GLY A 144 -3.48 0.10 2.67
CA GLY A 144 -4.38 -0.88 2.07
C GLY A 144 -4.19 -2.28 2.63
N ASP A 145 -2.94 -2.75 2.69
CA ASP A 145 -2.58 -4.06 3.25
C ASP A 145 -2.93 -4.15 4.75
N HIS A 146 -2.75 -3.05 5.50
CA HIS A 146 -3.12 -2.95 6.92
C HIS A 146 -4.62 -3.16 7.13
N ILE A 147 -5.47 -2.39 6.43
CA ILE A 147 -6.91 -2.49 6.66
C ILE A 147 -7.53 -3.78 6.09
N LYS A 148 -6.98 -4.34 5.01
CA LYS A 148 -7.35 -5.67 4.52
C LYS A 148 -7.04 -6.76 5.55
N SER A 149 -5.85 -6.70 6.16
CA SER A 149 -5.45 -7.64 7.21
C SER A 149 -6.25 -7.44 8.50
N ALA A 150 -6.54 -6.20 8.89
CA ALA A 150 -7.43 -5.91 10.00
C ALA A 150 -8.83 -6.49 9.77
N SER A 151 -9.34 -6.40 8.53
CA SER A 151 -10.60 -7.04 8.12
C SER A 151 -10.56 -8.55 8.29
N GLY A 152 -9.48 -9.22 7.82
CA GLY A 152 -9.29 -10.66 7.94
C GLY A 152 -9.22 -11.12 9.39
N LEU A 153 -8.49 -10.40 10.23
CA LEU A 153 -8.33 -10.67 11.66
C LEU A 153 -9.54 -10.25 12.51
N GLY A 154 -10.49 -9.50 11.94
CA GLY A 154 -11.66 -8.99 12.65
C GLY A 154 -11.33 -7.88 13.66
N VAL A 155 -10.22 -7.17 13.50
CA VAL A 155 -9.85 -6.03 14.38
C VAL A 155 -10.85 -4.90 14.16
N PRO A 156 -11.53 -4.41 15.23
CA PRO A 156 -12.44 -3.28 15.14
C PRO A 156 -11.69 -1.99 14.78
N LEU A 157 -11.61 -1.71 13.49
CA LEU A 157 -10.86 -0.59 12.92
C LEU A 157 -11.73 0.16 11.90
N ILE A 158 -11.54 1.47 11.82
CA ILE A 158 -12.19 2.38 10.89
C ILE A 158 -11.10 3.17 10.20
N GLY A 159 -11.07 3.15 8.86
CA GLY A 159 -10.13 3.95 8.07
C GLY A 159 -10.67 5.36 7.84
N ILE A 160 -9.77 6.36 7.91
CA ILE A 160 -10.03 7.76 7.58
C ILE A 160 -9.00 8.22 6.57
N GLY A 161 -9.45 8.76 5.44
CA GLY A 161 -8.60 9.24 4.37
C GLY A 161 -9.21 10.38 3.57
N LEU A 162 -8.56 10.73 2.46
CA LEU A 162 -9.04 11.72 1.52
C LEU A 162 -9.48 11.02 0.21
N TYR A 163 -10.55 11.53 -0.38
CA TYR A 163 -10.93 11.17 -1.74
C TYR A 163 -10.18 12.06 -2.72
N TYR A 164 -9.54 11.44 -3.70
CA TYR A 164 -8.84 12.19 -4.75
C TYR A 164 -9.50 11.91 -6.11
N SER A 165 -10.17 12.91 -6.68
CA SER A 165 -10.92 12.75 -7.95
C SER A 165 -10.01 12.45 -9.14
N GLN A 166 -8.80 13.00 -9.19
CA GLN A 166 -7.79 12.75 -10.21
C GLN A 166 -6.70 11.78 -9.71
N GLY A 167 -6.67 11.49 -8.41
CA GLY A 167 -5.73 10.56 -7.81
C GLY A 167 -4.27 10.91 -8.01
N TYR A 168 -3.48 9.90 -8.39
CA TYR A 168 -2.11 10.05 -8.86
C TYR A 168 -2.08 9.85 -10.38
N PHE A 169 -1.14 10.49 -11.07
CA PHE A 169 -1.11 10.54 -12.54
C PHE A 169 -0.93 9.17 -13.21
N LYS A 170 -1.44 9.03 -14.44
CA LYS A 170 -1.02 8.00 -15.39
C LYS A 170 0.27 8.43 -16.09
N GLN A 171 1.23 7.50 -16.17
CA GLN A 171 2.53 7.76 -16.77
C GLN A 171 2.54 7.33 -18.24
N HIS A 172 3.02 8.21 -19.08
CA HIS A 172 3.40 7.91 -20.46
C HIS A 172 4.83 8.36 -20.70
N LEU A 173 5.56 7.62 -21.53
CA LEU A 173 6.85 8.07 -22.03
C LEU A 173 6.65 8.64 -23.44
N ASP A 174 7.24 9.81 -23.70
CA ASP A 174 7.27 10.40 -25.03
C ASP A 174 8.32 9.69 -25.93
N ASP A 175 8.52 10.23 -27.14
CA ASP A 175 9.43 9.64 -28.13
C ASP A 175 10.89 9.66 -27.67
N GLU A 176 11.25 10.61 -26.81
CA GLU A 176 12.58 10.73 -26.18
C GLU A 176 12.73 9.85 -24.92
N GLY A 177 11.70 9.10 -24.55
CA GLY A 177 11.69 8.27 -23.34
C GLY A 177 11.47 9.04 -22.04
N TYR A 178 11.09 10.33 -22.12
CA TYR A 178 10.87 11.17 -20.97
C TYR A 178 9.45 11.01 -20.41
N GLN A 179 9.31 11.00 -19.08
CA GLN A 179 8.02 10.83 -18.40
C GLN A 179 7.11 12.03 -18.63
N ARG A 180 5.87 11.77 -19.02
CA ARG A 180 4.74 12.71 -19.07
C ARG A 180 3.63 12.24 -18.14
N GLU A 181 3.00 13.19 -17.46
CA GLU A 181 1.93 12.96 -16.52
C GLU A 181 0.57 13.30 -17.13
N GLU A 182 -0.36 12.35 -17.07
CA GLU A 182 -1.75 12.55 -17.43
C GLU A 182 -2.64 12.36 -16.20
N TYR A 183 -3.43 13.37 -15.85
CA TYR A 183 -4.40 13.32 -14.77
C TYR A 183 -5.79 13.05 -15.33
N ILE A 184 -6.37 11.93 -14.91
CA ILE A 184 -7.70 11.48 -15.37
C ILE A 184 -8.67 11.59 -14.20
N GLU A 185 -9.77 12.31 -14.41
CA GLU A 185 -10.82 12.39 -13.42
C GLU A 185 -11.58 11.07 -13.33
N THR A 186 -11.64 10.51 -12.13
CA THR A 186 -12.36 9.27 -11.86
C THR A 186 -13.81 9.58 -11.55
N LYS A 187 -14.72 8.99 -12.33
CA LYS A 187 -16.15 9.15 -12.11
C LYS A 187 -16.57 8.42 -10.84
N VAL A 188 -17.18 9.14 -9.90
CA VAL A 188 -17.64 8.63 -8.60
C VAL A 188 -18.54 7.40 -8.75
N GLU A 189 -19.41 7.41 -9.74
CA GLU A 189 -20.31 6.29 -10.02
C GLU A 189 -19.62 4.98 -10.45
N ASN A 190 -18.34 5.04 -10.80
CA ASN A 190 -17.52 3.86 -11.12
C ASN A 190 -16.68 3.38 -9.92
N LEU A 191 -16.86 3.97 -8.75
CA LEU A 191 -16.13 3.60 -7.55
C LEU A 191 -17.05 2.87 -6.55
N PRO A 192 -16.52 1.98 -5.72
CA PRO A 192 -17.25 1.29 -4.66
C PRO A 192 -17.46 2.20 -3.44
N ILE A 193 -17.96 3.42 -3.68
CA ILE A 193 -18.22 4.40 -2.63
C ILE A 193 -19.67 4.87 -2.66
N THR A 194 -20.21 5.15 -1.49
CA THR A 194 -21.53 5.73 -1.29
C THR A 194 -21.42 6.91 -0.34
N PRO A 195 -22.33 7.90 -0.39
CA PRO A 195 -22.37 8.92 0.64
C PRO A 195 -22.49 8.29 2.03
N ALA A 196 -21.67 8.68 2.99
CA ALA A 196 -21.85 8.31 4.37
C ALA A 196 -23.08 9.08 4.92
N LEU A 197 -23.99 8.37 5.57
CA LEU A 197 -25.25 8.95 6.05
C LEU A 197 -25.19 9.18 7.56
N GLY A 198 -25.73 10.32 8.00
CA GLY A 198 -25.97 10.64 9.39
C GLY A 198 -27.18 9.88 9.97
N LYS A 199 -27.45 10.10 11.24
CA LYS A 199 -28.63 9.52 11.92
C LYS A 199 -29.97 9.99 11.33
N ASP A 200 -29.97 11.15 10.67
CA ASP A 200 -31.10 11.74 9.95
C ASP A 200 -31.27 11.19 8.53
N GLY A 201 -30.40 10.28 8.08
CA GLY A 201 -30.41 9.73 6.74
C GLY A 201 -29.84 10.65 5.66
N LEU A 202 -29.31 11.82 6.02
CA LEU A 202 -28.69 12.75 5.09
C LEU A 202 -27.18 12.50 4.93
N PRO A 203 -26.60 12.85 3.76
CA PRO A 203 -25.16 12.78 3.58
C PRO A 203 -24.40 13.64 4.60
N ILE A 204 -23.40 13.05 5.24
CA ILE A 204 -22.56 13.75 6.22
C ILE A 204 -21.68 14.77 5.51
N MET A 205 -21.78 16.01 6.02
CA MET A 205 -20.89 17.12 5.68
C MET A 205 -20.20 17.60 6.94
N VAL A 206 -18.88 17.81 6.88
CA VAL A 206 -18.09 18.36 7.98
C VAL A 206 -17.53 19.70 7.61
N SER A 207 -17.43 20.63 8.55
CA SER A 207 -16.89 21.97 8.33
C SER A 207 -15.72 22.25 9.25
N ILE A 208 -14.72 22.93 8.70
CA ILE A 208 -13.49 23.32 9.39
C ILE A 208 -13.34 24.83 9.23
N ASP A 209 -13.26 25.55 10.33
CA ASP A 209 -13.09 26.99 10.31
C ASP A 209 -11.57 27.33 10.23
N THR A 210 -11.23 28.28 9.37
CA THR A 210 -9.91 28.88 9.23
C THR A 210 -10.04 30.42 9.31
N ARG A 211 -8.93 31.15 9.43
CA ARG A 211 -8.99 32.64 9.42
C ARG A 211 -9.53 33.17 8.08
N ASN A 212 -9.40 32.40 6.99
CA ASN A 212 -9.81 32.79 5.64
C ASN A 212 -11.22 32.31 5.25
N GLY A 213 -11.95 31.70 6.18
CA GLY A 213 -13.29 31.20 5.96
C GLY A 213 -13.46 29.73 6.36
N ARG A 214 -14.57 29.16 5.96
CA ARG A 214 -14.97 27.81 6.27
C ARG A 214 -14.69 26.87 5.11
N LEU A 215 -14.04 25.75 5.39
CA LEU A 215 -13.82 24.66 4.46
C LEU A 215 -14.80 23.53 4.78
N VAL A 216 -15.48 23.01 3.77
CA VAL A 216 -16.48 21.95 3.92
C VAL A 216 -16.02 20.69 3.18
N ALA A 217 -16.22 19.54 3.78
CA ALA A 217 -15.97 18.24 3.13
C ALA A 217 -17.17 17.30 3.28
N LYS A 218 -17.52 16.64 2.18
CA LYS A 218 -18.44 15.52 2.13
C LYS A 218 -17.72 14.24 2.54
N VAL A 219 -18.43 13.33 3.19
CA VAL A 219 -17.87 12.05 3.62
C VAL A 219 -18.41 10.91 2.74
N TRP A 220 -17.51 10.16 2.11
CA TRP A 220 -17.81 8.95 1.37
C TRP A 220 -17.52 7.71 2.21
N LEU A 221 -18.29 6.64 2.04
CA LEU A 221 -18.07 5.32 2.63
C LEU A 221 -17.62 4.32 1.57
N MET A 222 -16.54 3.60 1.85
CA MET A 222 -16.05 2.45 1.08
C MET A 222 -15.98 1.23 2.01
N ASN A 223 -16.52 0.08 1.57
CA ASN A 223 -16.45 -1.17 2.33
C ASN A 223 -15.25 -2.01 1.92
N VAL A 224 -14.38 -2.34 2.88
CA VAL A 224 -13.17 -3.15 2.72
C VAL A 224 -13.30 -4.42 3.57
N GLY A 225 -14.04 -5.40 3.08
CA GLY A 225 -14.49 -6.53 3.90
C GLY A 225 -15.32 -6.04 5.08
N ARG A 226 -14.87 -6.30 6.33
CA ARG A 226 -15.50 -5.82 7.57
C ARG A 226 -15.19 -4.36 7.90
N ILE A 227 -14.14 -3.79 7.31
CA ILE A 227 -13.68 -2.44 7.64
C ILE A 227 -14.44 -1.40 6.82
N LYS A 228 -14.82 -0.33 7.47
CA LYS A 228 -15.37 0.87 6.84
C LYS A 228 -14.25 1.89 6.66
N LEU A 229 -14.02 2.31 5.43
CA LEU A 229 -13.10 3.39 5.08
C LEU A 229 -13.91 4.63 4.71
N TYR A 230 -13.72 5.71 5.43
CA TYR A 230 -14.34 7.00 5.17
C TYR A 230 -13.36 7.95 4.49
N LEU A 231 -13.79 8.54 3.38
CA LEU A 231 -12.98 9.42 2.55
C LEU A 231 -13.61 10.81 2.52
N LEU A 232 -12.83 11.83 2.85
CA LEU A 232 -13.28 13.22 2.84
C LEU A 232 -13.02 13.85 1.47
N ASP A 233 -14.00 14.59 0.97
CA ASP A 233 -14.03 15.19 -0.35
C ASP A 233 -14.44 16.67 -0.26
N CYS A 234 -13.56 17.59 -0.65
CA CYS A 234 -13.80 19.03 -0.63
C CYS A 234 -14.53 19.53 -1.88
N ASN A 235 -14.76 18.70 -2.89
CA ASN A 235 -15.51 19.11 -4.07
C ASN A 235 -17.02 19.16 -3.78
N VAL A 236 -17.42 20.21 -3.05
CA VAL A 236 -18.79 20.49 -2.66
C VAL A 236 -19.21 21.91 -3.04
N GLU A 237 -20.48 22.10 -3.34
CA GLU A 237 -21.02 23.35 -3.87
C GLU A 237 -20.85 24.57 -2.93
N GLY A 238 -20.80 24.33 -1.63
CA GLY A 238 -20.60 25.39 -0.62
C GLY A 238 -19.16 25.90 -0.50
N ASN A 239 -18.18 25.29 -1.17
CA ASN A 239 -16.79 25.71 -1.16
C ASN A 239 -16.47 26.66 -2.31
N LYS A 240 -15.45 27.52 -2.09
CA LYS A 240 -14.85 28.31 -3.16
C LYS A 240 -14.20 27.41 -4.22
N PRO A 241 -14.02 27.87 -5.48
CA PRO A 241 -13.41 27.04 -6.53
C PRO A 241 -12.06 26.43 -6.15
N GLU A 242 -11.16 27.21 -5.54
CA GLU A 242 -9.85 26.76 -5.08
C GLU A 242 -9.94 25.71 -3.95
N ASP A 243 -10.97 25.78 -3.13
CA ASP A 243 -11.22 24.81 -2.04
C ASP A 243 -11.77 23.51 -2.58
N ARG A 244 -12.56 23.55 -3.65
CA ARG A 244 -13.10 22.35 -4.32
C ARG A 244 -12.01 21.51 -4.98
N GLU A 245 -10.93 22.13 -5.44
CA GLU A 245 -9.76 21.45 -6.04
C GLU A 245 -8.82 20.82 -4.99
N LEU A 246 -9.01 21.11 -3.72
CA LEU A 246 -8.11 20.70 -2.64
C LEU A 246 -7.90 19.19 -2.58
N THR A 247 -8.95 18.41 -2.83
CA THR A 247 -8.93 16.95 -2.86
C THR A 247 -8.98 16.40 -4.29
N SER A 248 -8.49 17.13 -5.30
CA SER A 248 -8.41 16.62 -6.67
C SER A 248 -7.20 15.69 -6.86
N ARG A 249 -6.01 16.07 -6.36
CA ARG A 249 -4.74 15.36 -6.61
C ARG A 249 -4.01 15.01 -5.33
N LEU A 250 -3.55 13.78 -5.28
CA LEU A 250 -2.66 13.30 -4.24
C LEU A 250 -1.24 13.87 -4.46
N TYR A 251 -0.67 14.48 -3.42
CA TYR A 251 0.64 15.17 -3.47
C TYR A 251 0.76 16.25 -4.54
N GLY A 252 -0.38 16.83 -4.93
CA GLY A 252 -0.42 18.00 -5.80
C GLY A 252 -0.27 19.32 -5.02
N GLY A 253 0.03 20.40 -5.76
CA GLY A 253 0.06 21.75 -5.20
C GLY A 253 1.38 22.11 -4.49
N ASP A 254 1.27 23.07 -3.58
CA ASP A 254 2.33 23.66 -2.77
C ASP A 254 2.15 23.34 -1.27
N GLU A 255 2.96 23.96 -0.41
CA GLU A 255 2.86 23.80 1.05
C GLU A 255 1.50 24.23 1.59
N ARG A 256 0.88 25.26 0.98
CA ARG A 256 -0.45 25.73 1.36
C ARG A 256 -1.54 24.70 1.05
N THR A 257 -1.46 24.04 -0.08
CA THR A 257 -2.33 22.90 -0.41
C THR A 257 -2.11 21.76 0.57
N ARG A 258 -0.85 21.51 0.91
CA ARG A 258 -0.45 20.43 1.81
C ARG A 258 -1.04 20.58 3.21
N ILE A 259 -0.82 21.74 3.87
CA ILE A 259 -1.37 21.98 5.23
C ILE A 259 -2.90 21.86 5.25
N ARG A 260 -3.57 22.30 4.19
CA ARG A 260 -5.03 22.25 4.08
C ARG A 260 -5.54 20.82 3.89
N GLN A 261 -4.87 19.99 3.09
CA GLN A 261 -5.18 18.56 3.00
C GLN A 261 -5.02 17.87 4.35
N GLU A 262 -3.95 18.17 5.09
CA GLU A 262 -3.70 17.63 6.42
C GLU A 262 -4.71 18.11 7.47
N LEU A 263 -5.16 19.35 7.34
CA LEU A 263 -6.25 19.89 8.16
C LEU A 263 -7.57 19.15 7.91
N VAL A 264 -7.92 18.90 6.63
CA VAL A 264 -9.12 18.12 6.28
C VAL A 264 -9.00 16.69 6.79
N LEU A 265 -7.85 16.04 6.59
CA LEU A 265 -7.62 14.68 7.05
C LEU A 265 -7.72 14.58 8.59
N GLY A 266 -7.00 15.43 9.31
CA GLY A 266 -6.93 15.37 10.77
C GLY A 266 -8.19 15.90 11.44
N VAL A 267 -8.43 17.20 11.35
CA VAL A 267 -9.57 17.87 12.00
C VAL A 267 -10.89 17.41 11.38
N GLY A 268 -10.98 17.41 10.06
CA GLY A 268 -12.17 16.96 9.33
C GLY A 268 -12.49 15.50 9.59
N GLY A 269 -11.48 14.64 9.66
CA GLY A 269 -11.63 13.22 9.94
C GLY A 269 -12.21 12.93 11.34
N VAL A 270 -11.76 13.67 12.38
CA VAL A 270 -12.32 13.54 13.73
C VAL A 270 -13.78 14.01 13.75
N LYS A 271 -14.08 15.15 13.12
CA LYS A 271 -15.47 15.64 13.00
C LYS A 271 -16.38 14.66 12.24
N ALA A 272 -15.87 14.00 11.20
CA ALA A 272 -16.59 12.97 10.48
C ALA A 272 -16.94 11.77 11.37
N LEU A 273 -15.99 11.30 12.19
CA LEU A 273 -16.24 10.24 13.16
C LEU A 273 -17.38 10.60 14.13
N ARG A 274 -17.41 11.85 14.62
CA ARG A 274 -18.50 12.31 15.53
C ARG A 274 -19.84 12.38 14.84
N ALA A 275 -19.89 12.89 13.60
CA ALA A 275 -21.11 12.93 12.81
C ALA A 275 -21.66 11.51 12.53
N LEU A 276 -20.77 10.51 12.42
CA LEU A 276 -21.12 9.09 12.32
C LEU A 276 -21.54 8.46 13.66
N GLY A 277 -21.40 9.17 14.78
CA GLY A 277 -21.62 8.64 16.12
C GLY A 277 -20.55 7.66 16.58
N VAL A 278 -19.33 7.76 16.01
CA VAL A 278 -18.19 6.89 16.33
C VAL A 278 -17.24 7.61 17.30
N TYR A 279 -16.93 6.94 18.40
CA TYR A 279 -16.02 7.41 19.45
C TYR A 279 -14.87 6.40 19.60
N PRO A 280 -13.76 6.57 18.86
CA PRO A 280 -12.64 5.65 18.94
C PRO A 280 -11.98 5.66 20.32
N GLY A 281 -11.49 4.50 20.74
CA GLY A 281 -10.61 4.39 21.89
C GLY A 281 -9.16 4.57 21.53
N VAL A 282 -8.82 4.51 20.24
CA VAL A 282 -7.45 4.64 19.72
C VAL A 282 -7.46 5.47 18.44
N TYR A 283 -6.53 6.42 18.34
CA TYR A 283 -6.25 7.20 17.13
C TYR A 283 -4.88 6.79 16.61
N HIS A 284 -4.83 6.09 15.47
CA HIS A 284 -3.58 5.71 14.83
C HIS A 284 -3.25 6.70 13.71
N LEU A 285 -2.18 7.44 13.88
CA LEU A 285 -1.63 8.40 12.92
C LEU A 285 -0.58 7.69 12.05
N ASN A 286 -0.95 7.36 10.82
CA ASN A 286 -0.04 6.74 9.87
C ASN A 286 0.73 7.82 9.09
N GLU A 287 1.90 8.20 9.59
CA GLU A 287 2.71 9.36 9.26
C GLU A 287 2.17 10.69 9.82
N GLY A 288 2.96 11.77 9.74
CA GLY A 288 2.64 13.09 10.29
C GLY A 288 1.41 13.76 9.69
N HIS A 289 1.01 13.37 8.50
CA HIS A 289 -0.08 13.99 7.70
C HIS A 289 -1.42 14.16 8.42
N SER A 290 -1.67 13.40 9.45
CA SER A 290 -2.93 13.42 10.21
C SER A 290 -2.78 13.94 11.64
N ALA A 291 -1.61 14.49 12.01
CA ALA A 291 -1.30 14.88 13.39
C ALA A 291 -2.26 15.94 13.96
N PHE A 292 -2.88 16.77 13.13
CA PHE A 292 -3.90 17.73 13.56
C PHE A 292 -5.15 17.06 14.14
N ALA A 293 -5.37 15.77 13.90
CA ALA A 293 -6.44 15.01 14.54
C ALA A 293 -6.34 15.07 16.07
N SER A 294 -5.13 14.99 16.63
CA SER A 294 -4.91 15.05 18.08
C SER A 294 -5.37 16.37 18.67
N LEU A 295 -5.18 17.49 17.96
CA LEU A 295 -5.62 18.82 18.43
C LEU A 295 -7.15 18.93 18.47
N GLU A 296 -7.85 18.38 17.48
CA GLU A 296 -9.32 18.37 17.48
C GLU A 296 -9.88 17.47 18.60
N VAL A 297 -9.25 16.31 18.85
CA VAL A 297 -9.65 15.44 19.98
C VAL A 297 -9.40 16.14 21.32
N ILE A 298 -8.32 16.91 21.47
CA ILE A 298 -8.07 17.74 22.68
C ILE A 298 -9.22 18.75 22.83
N ARG A 299 -9.58 19.48 21.78
CA ARG A 299 -10.69 20.45 21.79
C ARG A 299 -12.00 19.80 22.24
N GLU A 300 -12.33 18.62 21.72
CA GLU A 300 -13.52 17.87 22.13
C GLU A 300 -13.50 17.53 23.63
N ARG A 301 -12.39 16.99 24.13
CA ARG A 301 -12.22 16.66 25.55
C ARG A 301 -12.38 17.88 26.47
N MET A 302 -11.88 19.02 26.05
CA MET A 302 -12.04 20.27 26.80
C MET A 302 -13.50 20.72 26.82
N HIS A 303 -14.18 20.64 25.68
CA HIS A 303 -15.54 21.10 25.55
C HIS A 303 -16.56 20.14 26.17
N ASP A 304 -16.45 18.84 25.88
CA ASP A 304 -17.46 17.85 26.25
C ASP A 304 -17.26 17.32 27.67
N ASP A 305 -15.99 17.14 28.09
CA ASP A 305 -15.63 16.60 29.42
C ASP A 305 -15.21 17.70 30.42
N GLY A 306 -15.19 18.98 30.01
CA GLY A 306 -14.80 20.12 30.84
C GLY A 306 -13.33 20.07 31.30
N GLN A 307 -12.44 19.41 30.57
CA GLN A 307 -11.05 19.24 30.92
C GLN A 307 -10.25 20.51 30.65
N THR A 308 -9.17 20.71 31.42
CA THR A 308 -8.14 21.70 31.07
C THR A 308 -7.32 21.20 29.86
N PHE A 309 -6.70 22.13 29.13
CA PHE A 309 -5.84 21.79 27.99
C PHE A 309 -4.79 20.73 28.33
N ASP A 310 -4.06 20.90 29.43
CA ASP A 310 -2.99 19.98 29.86
C ASP A 310 -3.50 18.58 30.22
N ASN A 311 -4.70 18.48 30.79
CA ASN A 311 -5.32 17.18 31.08
C ASN A 311 -5.78 16.51 29.80
N ALA A 312 -6.48 17.23 28.92
CA ALA A 312 -6.93 16.72 27.62
C ALA A 312 -5.75 16.26 26.76
N LEU A 313 -4.66 17.05 26.72
CA LEU A 313 -3.44 16.69 26.01
C LEU A 313 -2.86 15.35 26.51
N ARG A 314 -2.75 15.16 27.82
CA ARG A 314 -2.24 13.91 28.42
C ARG A 314 -3.15 12.71 28.10
N GLU A 315 -4.45 12.90 28.17
CA GLU A 315 -5.43 11.84 27.85
C GLU A 315 -5.39 11.46 26.36
N VAL A 316 -5.32 12.45 25.46
CA VAL A 316 -5.21 12.23 24.02
C VAL A 316 -3.90 11.51 23.68
N ALA A 317 -2.78 11.93 24.26
CA ALA A 317 -1.51 11.24 24.05
C ALA A 317 -1.54 9.76 24.45
N ARG A 318 -2.31 9.39 25.49
CA ARG A 318 -2.45 7.98 25.92
C ARG A 318 -3.15 7.10 24.88
N CYS A 319 -4.13 7.63 24.16
CA CYS A 319 -4.91 6.90 23.18
C CYS A 319 -4.43 7.13 21.73
N THR A 320 -3.35 7.88 21.53
CA THR A 320 -2.76 8.10 20.20
C THR A 320 -1.56 7.17 19.98
N VAL A 321 -1.54 6.55 18.79
CA VAL A 321 -0.43 5.74 18.26
C VAL A 321 0.10 6.44 17.03
N PHE A 322 1.41 6.60 16.93
CA PHE A 322 2.05 7.25 15.79
C PHE A 322 3.04 6.30 15.10
N THR A 323 2.92 6.17 13.78
CA THR A 323 3.88 5.43 12.96
C THR A 323 4.58 6.37 12.00
N THR A 324 5.91 6.47 12.09
CA THR A 324 6.74 7.21 11.12
C THR A 324 7.27 6.30 10.03
N HIS A 325 7.26 6.80 8.79
CA HIS A 325 7.78 6.11 7.60
C HIS A 325 8.95 6.84 6.95
N THR A 326 9.36 7.97 7.51
CA THR A 326 10.31 8.91 6.89
C THR A 326 11.67 8.82 7.60
N PRO A 327 12.72 8.31 6.92
CA PRO A 327 14.03 8.10 7.53
C PRO A 327 14.98 9.31 7.44
N VAL A 328 14.48 10.46 6.94
CA VAL A 328 15.30 11.66 6.72
C VAL A 328 14.57 12.94 7.18
N PRO A 329 15.27 13.91 7.81
CA PRO A 329 14.67 15.12 8.34
C PRO A 329 13.93 15.96 7.28
N ALA A 330 14.45 16.03 6.07
CA ALA A 330 13.88 16.83 4.98
C ALA A 330 12.57 16.26 4.39
N GLY A 331 12.18 15.04 4.77
CA GLY A 331 10.95 14.42 4.30
C GLY A 331 9.74 14.65 5.21
N HIS A 332 9.90 15.40 6.31
CA HIS A 332 8.81 15.72 7.24
C HIS A 332 8.16 17.05 6.87
N ASP A 333 6.84 17.10 6.84
CA ASP A 333 6.10 18.32 6.54
C ASP A 333 6.33 19.39 7.62
N ARG A 334 6.64 20.60 7.18
CA ARG A 334 6.94 21.76 8.04
C ARG A 334 6.22 22.99 7.52
N PHE A 335 5.69 23.79 8.45
CA PHE A 335 4.92 24.98 8.15
C PHE A 335 5.40 26.17 8.96
N ASP A 336 5.37 27.37 8.38
CA ASP A 336 5.68 28.58 9.09
C ASP A 336 4.56 29.01 10.05
N ALA A 337 4.86 29.97 10.93
CA ALA A 337 3.90 30.43 11.93
C ALA A 337 2.69 31.14 11.32
N ALA A 338 2.84 31.79 10.16
CA ALA A 338 1.74 32.48 9.47
C ALA A 338 0.75 31.48 8.90
N MET A 339 1.24 30.39 8.27
CA MET A 339 0.39 29.31 7.80
C MET A 339 -0.35 28.61 8.94
N ILE A 340 0.33 28.33 10.04
CA ILE A 340 -0.28 27.72 11.23
C ILE A 340 -1.39 28.62 11.80
N GLU A 341 -1.12 29.93 11.96
CA GLU A 341 -2.14 30.86 12.45
C GLU A 341 -3.32 30.99 11.47
N GLU A 342 -3.07 31.02 10.19
CA GLU A 342 -4.12 31.10 9.17
C GLU A 342 -5.08 29.92 9.21
N HIS A 343 -4.53 28.68 9.32
CA HIS A 343 -5.33 27.48 9.19
C HIS A 343 -5.82 26.90 10.52
N LEU A 344 -5.05 27.04 11.60
CA LEU A 344 -5.36 26.52 12.92
C LEU A 344 -5.76 27.59 13.94
N GLY A 345 -5.72 28.88 13.58
CA GLY A 345 -6.06 29.98 14.48
C GLY A 345 -7.40 29.83 15.16
N PRO A 346 -8.51 29.52 14.47
CA PRO A 346 -9.80 29.28 15.12
C PRO A 346 -9.79 28.08 16.06
N LEU A 347 -9.10 26.99 15.72
CA LEU A 347 -8.95 25.83 16.61
C LEU A 347 -8.13 26.21 17.85
N ARG A 348 -7.03 26.94 17.68
CA ARG A 348 -6.22 27.47 18.78
C ARG A 348 -7.05 28.32 19.76
N ASP A 349 -7.93 29.17 19.25
CA ASP A 349 -8.80 30.01 20.07
C ASP A 349 -9.72 29.14 20.94
N HIS A 350 -10.27 28.06 20.38
CA HIS A 350 -11.08 27.09 21.14
C HIS A 350 -10.26 26.27 22.16
N LEU A 351 -8.98 26.06 21.90
CA LEU A 351 -8.06 25.41 22.84
C LEU A 351 -7.62 26.34 23.98
N GLY A 352 -7.88 27.66 23.86
CA GLY A 352 -7.53 28.65 24.87
C GLY A 352 -6.01 28.82 25.07
N ILE A 353 -5.21 28.54 24.04
CA ILE A 353 -3.74 28.63 24.09
C ILE A 353 -3.21 29.75 23.21
N THR A 354 -2.01 30.23 23.50
CA THR A 354 -1.38 31.29 22.69
C THR A 354 -0.82 30.72 21.38
N ALA A 355 -0.52 31.61 20.41
CA ALA A 355 0.13 31.22 19.15
C ALA A 355 1.49 30.53 19.41
N GLU A 356 2.27 31.03 20.38
CA GLU A 356 3.55 30.43 20.76
C GLU A 356 3.40 29.05 21.38
N GLN A 357 2.39 28.85 22.24
CA GLN A 357 2.10 27.52 22.79
C GLN A 357 1.72 26.53 21.67
N LEU A 358 0.90 26.95 20.70
CA LEU A 358 0.58 26.12 19.55
C LEU A 358 1.84 25.78 18.74
N MET A 359 2.65 26.79 18.37
CA MET A 359 3.91 26.60 17.65
C MET A 359 4.85 25.68 18.41
N GLY A 360 4.95 25.81 19.74
CA GLY A 360 5.77 24.98 20.61
C GLY A 360 5.42 23.48 20.57
N LEU A 361 4.18 23.11 20.23
CA LEU A 361 3.80 21.71 20.04
C LEU A 361 4.48 21.08 18.81
N GLY A 362 4.73 21.86 17.76
CA GLY A 362 5.38 21.39 16.53
C GLY A 362 6.90 21.67 16.46
N ARG A 363 7.50 22.33 17.44
CA ARG A 363 8.94 22.63 17.50
C ARG A 363 9.68 21.61 18.35
N VAL A 364 10.88 21.24 17.98
CA VAL A 364 11.78 20.42 18.82
C VAL A 364 12.11 21.20 20.10
N ARG A 365 12.51 22.46 19.95
CA ARG A 365 12.72 23.40 21.05
C ARG A 365 11.53 24.38 21.09
N PRO A 366 10.60 24.24 22.05
CA PRO A 366 9.36 25.03 22.05
C PRO A 366 9.58 26.54 21.94
N ASP A 367 10.64 27.05 22.57
CA ASP A 367 10.97 28.48 22.68
C ASP A 367 11.85 29.00 21.54
N ASP A 368 12.20 28.15 20.55
CA ASP A 368 12.98 28.56 19.40
C ASP A 368 12.06 29.14 18.29
N HIS A 369 11.93 30.47 18.29
CA HIS A 369 11.05 31.17 17.36
C HIS A 369 11.49 31.06 15.88
N ALA A 370 12.72 30.64 15.61
CA ALA A 370 13.21 30.41 14.25
C ALA A 370 12.81 29.03 13.71
N GLU A 371 12.40 28.11 14.59
CA GLU A 371 12.01 26.76 14.19
C GLU A 371 10.57 26.74 13.66
N THR A 372 10.39 26.13 12.49
CA THR A 372 9.07 25.92 11.87
C THR A 372 8.30 24.82 12.59
N PHE A 373 6.99 24.81 12.42
CA PHE A 373 6.09 23.78 12.93
C PHE A 373 6.26 22.48 12.15
N CYS A 374 6.67 21.39 12.80
CA CYS A 374 6.86 20.07 12.20
C CYS A 374 5.74 19.13 12.61
N MET A 375 5.05 18.53 11.63
CA MET A 375 3.93 17.63 11.84
C MET A 375 4.35 16.35 12.59
N THR A 376 5.55 15.84 12.32
CA THR A 376 6.09 14.67 13.04
C THR A 376 6.41 14.98 14.50
N VAL A 377 6.90 16.17 14.79
CA VAL A 377 7.15 16.62 16.17
C VAL A 377 5.83 16.71 16.94
N LEU A 378 4.79 17.28 16.33
CA LEU A 378 3.44 17.30 16.90
C LEU A 378 2.96 15.87 17.21
N ALA A 379 3.07 14.96 16.24
CA ALA A 379 2.65 13.58 16.38
C ALA A 379 3.42 12.86 17.51
N LEU A 380 4.74 13.04 17.61
CA LEU A 380 5.58 12.45 18.65
C LEU A 380 5.24 12.98 20.05
N LYS A 381 4.99 14.29 20.17
CA LYS A 381 4.60 14.90 21.46
C LYS A 381 3.20 14.50 21.92
N LEU A 382 2.29 14.26 20.99
CA LEU A 382 0.89 13.91 21.26
C LEU A 382 0.60 12.42 21.14
N SER A 383 1.62 11.56 21.13
CA SER A 383 1.45 10.11 21.18
C SER A 383 2.35 9.48 22.24
N ARG A 384 1.75 8.64 23.07
CA ARG A 384 2.51 7.87 24.06
C ARG A 384 3.24 6.68 23.43
N ARG A 385 2.75 6.21 22.27
CA ARG A 385 3.31 5.09 21.53
C ARG A 385 3.68 5.54 20.13
N ALA A 386 4.97 5.52 19.85
CA ALA A 386 5.49 5.79 18.53
C ALA A 386 6.31 4.59 18.04
N ASN A 387 6.23 4.29 16.75
CA ASN A 387 7.04 3.24 16.15
C ASN A 387 7.53 3.62 14.76
N ALA A 388 8.69 3.11 14.42
CA ALA A 388 9.25 3.02 13.08
C ALA A 388 8.81 1.70 12.39
N VAL A 389 9.15 1.51 11.13
CA VAL A 389 8.62 0.44 10.27
C VAL A 389 9.62 -0.63 9.88
N SER A 390 10.79 -0.65 10.52
CA SER A 390 11.78 -1.72 10.55
C SER A 390 12.71 -1.52 11.75
N GLN A 391 13.46 -2.56 12.13
CA GLN A 391 14.42 -2.48 13.23
C GLN A 391 15.45 -1.38 12.98
N LEU A 392 16.07 -1.35 11.79
CA LEU A 392 17.04 -0.32 11.41
C LEU A 392 16.43 1.09 11.44
N HIS A 393 15.21 1.23 10.91
CA HIS A 393 14.51 2.52 10.93
C HIS A 393 14.19 2.97 12.36
N GLY A 394 13.98 2.05 13.30
CA GLY A 394 13.84 2.34 14.73
C GLY A 394 15.08 3.03 15.28
N HIS A 395 16.29 2.51 15.02
CA HIS A 395 17.55 3.14 15.41
C HIS A 395 17.71 4.53 14.77
N ILE A 396 17.44 4.64 13.46
CA ILE A 396 17.54 5.93 12.76
C ILE A 396 16.56 6.96 13.32
N SER A 397 15.33 6.56 13.60
CA SER A 397 14.30 7.46 14.16
C SER A 397 14.65 7.93 15.56
N ARG A 398 15.16 7.04 16.43
CA ARG A 398 15.62 7.44 17.77
C ARG A 398 16.74 8.46 17.69
N ARG A 399 17.75 8.25 16.85
CA ARG A 399 18.82 9.22 16.62
C ARG A 399 18.32 10.55 16.09
N MET A 400 17.41 10.51 15.09
CA MET A 400 16.86 11.71 14.44
C MET A 400 16.11 12.59 15.44
N TRP A 401 15.37 11.98 16.34
CA TRP A 401 14.49 12.66 17.29
C TRP A 401 15.03 12.71 18.70
N HIS A 402 16.31 12.36 18.91
CA HIS A 402 16.97 12.39 20.22
C HIS A 402 16.81 13.72 20.96
N THR A 403 16.88 14.83 20.23
CA THR A 403 16.73 16.18 20.78
C THR A 403 15.38 16.48 21.44
N LEU A 404 14.34 15.66 21.18
CA LEU A 404 13.05 15.75 21.89
C LEU A 404 13.13 15.18 23.32
N TRP A 405 14.12 14.34 23.61
CA TRP A 405 14.36 13.70 24.91
C TRP A 405 15.83 13.77 25.27
N PRO A 406 16.37 15.00 25.54
CA PRO A 406 17.80 15.21 25.70
C PRO A 406 18.39 14.49 26.91
N ASP A 407 17.57 14.19 27.92
CA ASP A 407 17.96 13.51 29.14
C ASP A 407 17.94 11.98 29.05
N ARG A 408 17.62 11.41 27.87
CA ARG A 408 17.54 9.97 27.66
C ARG A 408 18.66 9.47 26.73
N THR A 409 19.07 8.23 26.93
CA THR A 409 19.93 7.54 25.97
C THR A 409 19.15 7.20 24.72
N GLU A 410 19.84 6.84 23.62
CA GLU A 410 19.16 6.45 22.36
C GLU A 410 18.17 5.29 22.56
N GLU A 411 18.52 4.33 23.40
CA GLU A 411 17.71 3.15 23.72
C GLU A 411 16.45 3.48 24.51
N GLU A 412 16.48 4.53 25.32
CA GLU A 412 15.36 4.96 26.16
C GLU A 412 14.36 5.87 25.44
N ILE A 413 14.67 6.31 24.22
CA ILE A 413 13.76 7.14 23.42
C ILE A 413 12.51 6.30 23.07
N PRO A 414 11.28 6.81 23.33
CA PRO A 414 10.05 6.04 23.22
C PRO A 414 9.59 5.86 21.77
N ILE A 415 10.50 5.43 20.89
CA ILE A 415 10.23 5.06 19.49
C ILE A 415 10.65 3.60 19.31
N GLY A 416 9.68 2.71 19.33
CA GLY A 416 9.88 1.30 19.02
C GLY A 416 9.92 1.04 17.51
N HIS A 417 9.77 -0.24 17.12
CA HIS A 417 9.51 -0.59 15.72
C HIS A 417 8.48 -1.71 15.64
N ILE A 418 7.66 -1.66 14.59
CA ILE A 418 6.83 -2.76 14.12
C ILE A 418 7.13 -2.87 12.63
N THR A 419 7.88 -3.90 12.25
CA THR A 419 8.33 -4.05 10.87
C THR A 419 7.13 -4.27 9.95
N ASN A 420 7.10 -3.51 8.85
CA ASN A 420 6.04 -3.60 7.86
C ASN A 420 5.88 -5.03 7.32
N GLY A 421 4.67 -5.35 6.94
CA GLY A 421 4.31 -6.59 6.25
C GLY A 421 3.35 -6.35 5.10
N VAL A 422 3.09 -7.39 4.31
CA VAL A 422 2.23 -7.35 3.13
C VAL A 422 1.01 -8.25 3.29
N HIS A 423 -0.12 -7.86 2.71
CA HIS A 423 -1.34 -8.66 2.74
C HIS A 423 -1.20 -9.84 1.78
N ILE A 424 -0.97 -11.03 2.31
CA ILE A 424 -0.60 -12.23 1.53
C ILE A 424 -1.58 -12.48 0.40
N GLN A 425 -2.88 -12.50 0.65
CA GLN A 425 -3.91 -12.81 -0.34
C GLN A 425 -3.97 -11.81 -1.49
N SER A 426 -3.57 -10.53 -1.28
CA SER A 426 -3.50 -9.53 -2.36
C SER A 426 -2.33 -9.77 -3.34
N TRP A 427 -1.23 -10.36 -2.85
CA TRP A 427 0.02 -10.45 -3.60
C TRP A 427 0.39 -11.86 -4.03
N LEU A 428 -0.19 -12.88 -3.38
CA LEU A 428 0.01 -14.28 -3.73
C LEU A 428 -0.66 -14.60 -5.08
N ALA A 429 0.09 -15.21 -5.98
CA ALA A 429 -0.43 -15.68 -7.26
C ALA A 429 -1.39 -16.86 -7.07
N TRP A 430 -2.42 -16.92 -7.91
CA TRP A 430 -3.39 -18.02 -7.88
C TRP A 430 -2.73 -19.40 -7.98
N GLN A 431 -1.75 -19.57 -8.85
CA GLN A 431 -1.03 -20.82 -9.06
C GLN A 431 -0.25 -21.25 -7.81
N MET A 432 0.41 -20.29 -7.13
CA MET A 432 1.10 -20.57 -5.86
C MET A 432 0.10 -20.86 -4.73
N ALA A 433 -1.04 -20.17 -4.69
CA ALA A 433 -2.10 -20.47 -3.73
C ALA A 433 -2.62 -21.91 -3.90
N GLN A 434 -2.83 -22.35 -5.15
CA GLN A 434 -3.21 -23.74 -5.47
C GLN A 434 -2.13 -24.76 -5.03
N LEU A 435 -0.84 -24.41 -5.18
CA LEU A 435 0.27 -25.24 -4.69
C LEU A 435 0.20 -25.36 -3.17
N TYR A 436 0.03 -24.27 -2.47
CA TYR A 436 -0.10 -24.26 -1.00
C TYR A 436 -1.34 -25.01 -0.53
N ASP A 437 -2.49 -24.84 -1.20
CA ASP A 437 -3.73 -25.55 -0.87
C ASP A 437 -3.59 -27.09 -0.93
N ARG A 438 -2.72 -27.60 -1.82
CA ARG A 438 -2.48 -29.06 -1.94
C ARG A 438 -1.54 -29.60 -0.86
N HIS A 439 -0.60 -28.80 -0.38
CA HIS A 439 0.51 -29.27 0.45
C HIS A 439 0.49 -28.75 1.89
N PHE A 440 -0.16 -27.61 2.13
CA PHE A 440 -0.26 -27.02 3.47
C PHE A 440 -1.46 -27.59 4.24
N PRO A 441 -1.47 -27.47 5.57
CA PRO A 441 -2.61 -27.92 6.37
C PRO A 441 -3.91 -27.22 5.96
N ALA A 442 -5.03 -27.93 6.03
CA ALA A 442 -6.35 -27.33 5.78
C ALA A 442 -6.56 -26.11 6.68
N GLY A 443 -7.09 -25.03 6.09
CA GLY A 443 -7.30 -23.77 6.80
C GLY A 443 -6.04 -22.93 7.02
N TRP A 444 -4.94 -23.21 6.34
CA TRP A 444 -3.69 -22.45 6.43
C TRP A 444 -3.89 -20.93 6.24
N GLN A 445 -4.88 -20.53 5.44
CA GLN A 445 -5.20 -19.14 5.14
C GLN A 445 -5.65 -18.33 6.40
N SER A 446 -6.17 -19.00 7.42
CA SER A 446 -6.50 -18.35 8.70
C SER A 446 -5.32 -18.26 9.66
N ARG A 447 -4.20 -18.92 9.34
CA ARG A 447 -3.00 -19.09 10.16
C ARG A 447 -1.74 -18.53 9.50
N MET A 448 -1.88 -17.62 8.55
CA MET A 448 -0.77 -17.06 7.76
C MET A 448 0.30 -16.34 8.58
N GLY A 449 -0.01 -15.89 9.78
CA GLY A 449 0.95 -15.29 10.71
C GLY A 449 1.73 -16.29 11.57
N GLU A 450 1.51 -17.60 11.39
CA GLU A 450 2.15 -18.66 12.18
C GLU A 450 3.32 -19.28 11.41
N PRO A 451 4.54 -19.33 12.00
CA PRO A 451 5.73 -19.86 11.32
C PRO A 451 5.59 -21.33 10.93
N GLU A 452 4.90 -22.16 11.74
CA GLU A 452 4.76 -23.59 11.54
C GLU A 452 4.04 -23.95 10.25
N VAL A 453 3.10 -23.11 9.82
CA VAL A 453 2.34 -23.29 8.58
C VAL A 453 3.27 -23.24 7.36
N TRP A 454 4.23 -22.32 7.36
CA TRP A 454 5.12 -22.11 6.22
C TRP A 454 6.25 -23.12 6.11
N GLN A 455 6.52 -23.91 7.18
CA GLN A 455 7.47 -25.01 7.12
C GLN A 455 7.01 -26.15 6.18
N TYR A 456 5.73 -26.21 5.88
CA TYR A 456 5.20 -27.21 4.95
C TYR A 456 5.70 -27.03 3.51
N ILE A 457 6.26 -25.88 3.14
CA ILE A 457 6.91 -25.68 1.84
C ILE A 457 8.06 -26.67 1.59
N HIS A 458 8.75 -27.11 2.64
CA HIS A 458 9.82 -28.09 2.52
C HIS A 458 9.33 -29.51 2.20
N LYS A 459 8.01 -29.75 2.22
CA LYS A 459 7.38 -31.00 1.81
C LYS A 459 6.90 -30.98 0.37
N VAL A 460 6.94 -29.82 -0.28
CA VAL A 460 6.58 -29.65 -1.69
C VAL A 460 7.67 -30.23 -2.56
N ASP A 461 7.30 -30.94 -3.63
CA ASP A 461 8.27 -31.42 -4.61
C ASP A 461 8.99 -30.26 -5.29
N ALA A 462 10.30 -30.36 -5.43
CA ALA A 462 11.14 -29.30 -5.98
C ALA A 462 10.78 -28.97 -7.44
N GLY A 463 10.45 -29.99 -8.24
CA GLY A 463 10.00 -29.80 -9.63
C GLY A 463 8.65 -29.07 -9.68
N GLU A 464 7.70 -29.45 -8.83
CA GLU A 464 6.38 -28.82 -8.78
C GLU A 464 6.46 -27.32 -8.40
N LEU A 465 7.29 -26.97 -7.41
CA LEU A 465 7.54 -25.55 -7.06
C LEU A 465 8.18 -24.80 -8.22
N TRP A 466 9.19 -25.39 -8.86
CA TRP A 466 9.93 -24.78 -9.98
C TRP A 466 9.02 -24.57 -11.18
N GLU A 467 8.22 -25.54 -11.57
CA GLU A 467 7.28 -25.44 -12.70
C GLU A 467 6.20 -24.41 -12.42
N THR A 468 5.69 -24.34 -11.19
CA THR A 468 4.72 -23.34 -10.78
C THR A 468 5.30 -21.91 -10.94
N HIS A 469 6.53 -21.70 -10.48
CA HIS A 469 7.21 -20.41 -10.63
C HIS A 469 7.48 -20.06 -12.10
N ASN A 470 7.92 -21.04 -12.92
CA ASN A 470 8.10 -20.83 -14.35
C ASN A 470 6.80 -20.49 -15.07
N ALA A 471 5.67 -21.08 -14.68
CA ALA A 471 4.36 -20.69 -15.21
C ALA A 471 4.04 -19.22 -14.91
N LEU A 472 4.36 -18.74 -13.72
CA LEU A 472 4.21 -17.31 -13.36
C LEU A 472 5.13 -16.41 -14.16
N LYS A 473 6.39 -16.82 -14.41
CA LYS A 473 7.32 -16.08 -15.26
C LYS A 473 6.80 -15.98 -16.70
N ASN A 474 6.25 -17.04 -17.24
CA ASN A 474 5.60 -17.01 -18.57
C ASN A 474 4.45 -15.99 -18.64
N LEU A 475 3.62 -15.92 -17.58
CA LEU A 475 2.53 -14.94 -17.50
C LEU A 475 3.06 -13.50 -17.44
N LEU A 476 4.13 -13.26 -16.67
CA LEU A 476 4.81 -11.97 -16.62
C LEU A 476 5.33 -11.57 -17.99
N ILE A 477 6.05 -12.44 -18.68
CA ILE A 477 6.64 -12.14 -20.00
C ILE A 477 5.54 -11.84 -21.02
N ALA A 478 4.47 -12.63 -21.04
CA ALA A 478 3.31 -12.36 -21.88
C ALA A 478 2.66 -11.01 -21.55
N PHE A 479 2.59 -10.63 -20.28
CA PHE A 479 2.11 -9.31 -19.84
C PHE A 479 3.03 -8.19 -20.34
N VAL A 480 4.35 -8.29 -20.12
CA VAL A 480 5.32 -7.29 -20.56
C VAL A 480 5.27 -7.09 -22.08
N ARG A 481 5.26 -8.16 -22.86
CA ARG A 481 5.17 -8.13 -24.34
C ARG A 481 3.92 -7.34 -24.80
N ARG A 482 2.76 -7.61 -24.21
CA ARG A 482 1.51 -6.88 -24.53
C ARG A 482 1.59 -5.41 -24.16
N ARG A 483 2.16 -5.09 -22.98
CA ARG A 483 2.27 -3.70 -22.52
C ARG A 483 3.25 -2.90 -23.37
N VAL A 484 4.45 -3.43 -23.61
CA VAL A 484 5.47 -2.77 -24.46
C VAL A 484 4.98 -2.61 -25.90
N SER A 485 4.34 -3.62 -26.48
CA SER A 485 3.75 -3.51 -27.85
C SER A 485 2.65 -2.42 -27.91
N ARG A 486 1.84 -2.25 -26.85
CA ARG A 486 0.85 -1.15 -26.77
C ARG A 486 1.52 0.21 -26.64
N GLN A 487 2.59 0.31 -25.84
CA GLN A 487 3.38 1.51 -25.66
C GLN A 487 4.01 1.97 -26.98
N SER A 488 4.60 1.01 -27.74
CA SER A 488 5.18 1.27 -29.08
C SER A 488 4.13 1.79 -30.07
N ARG A 489 2.94 1.17 -30.08
CA ARG A 489 1.81 1.64 -30.93
C ARG A 489 1.36 3.04 -30.57
N ARG A 490 1.26 3.36 -29.27
CA ARG A 490 0.86 4.69 -28.83
C ARG A 490 1.84 5.77 -29.29
N ARG A 491 3.15 5.45 -29.28
CA ARG A 491 4.20 6.36 -29.77
C ARG A 491 4.30 6.41 -31.30
N GLY A 492 3.51 5.60 -32.05
CA GLY A 492 3.58 5.56 -33.50
C GLY A 492 4.86 4.93 -34.04
N GLU A 493 5.53 4.06 -33.27
CA GLU A 493 6.74 3.35 -33.68
C GLU A 493 6.44 2.42 -34.87
N SER A 494 7.48 2.03 -35.64
CA SER A 494 7.31 1.17 -36.82
C SER A 494 6.78 -0.21 -36.48
N ASP A 495 6.12 -0.86 -37.45
CA ASP A 495 5.61 -2.24 -37.30
C ASP A 495 6.71 -3.23 -36.91
N GLU A 496 7.95 -3.01 -37.35
CA GLU A 496 9.11 -3.84 -36.98
C GLU A 496 9.42 -3.75 -35.47
N ILE A 497 9.34 -2.54 -34.88
CA ILE A 497 9.52 -2.33 -33.43
C ILE A 497 8.38 -2.96 -32.64
N ILE A 498 7.14 -2.78 -33.14
CA ILE A 498 5.95 -3.37 -32.52
C ILE A 498 6.02 -4.90 -32.53
N GLU A 499 6.48 -5.51 -33.65
CA GLU A 499 6.65 -6.96 -33.75
C GLU A 499 7.81 -7.45 -32.88
N ALA A 500 8.92 -6.73 -32.82
CA ALA A 500 10.02 -7.05 -31.90
C ALA A 500 9.57 -7.04 -30.43
N ALA A 501 8.66 -6.12 -30.06
CA ALA A 501 8.10 -6.08 -28.72
C ALA A 501 7.25 -7.32 -28.36
N ARG A 502 6.67 -8.00 -29.34
CA ARG A 502 5.92 -9.25 -29.13
C ARG A 502 6.82 -10.44 -28.82
N ASN A 503 8.10 -10.36 -29.18
CA ASN A 503 9.10 -11.40 -28.98
C ASN A 503 10.15 -11.02 -27.91
N LEU A 504 9.92 -9.90 -27.22
CA LEU A 504 10.78 -9.39 -26.14
C LEU A 504 10.87 -10.38 -24.96
N LEU A 505 12.08 -10.59 -24.44
CA LEU A 505 12.38 -11.47 -23.31
C LEU A 505 12.18 -12.99 -23.62
N ASP A 506 12.88 -13.84 -22.88
CA ASP A 506 12.81 -15.30 -22.99
C ASP A 506 12.35 -15.90 -21.64
N PRO A 507 11.32 -16.78 -21.63
CA PRO A 507 10.88 -17.43 -20.38
C PRO A 507 11.94 -18.28 -19.66
N ASN A 508 12.94 -18.79 -20.38
CA ASN A 508 13.98 -19.64 -19.81
C ASN A 508 15.18 -18.85 -19.24
N THR A 509 15.21 -17.55 -19.48
CA THR A 509 16.30 -16.67 -19.07
C THR A 509 16.06 -16.15 -17.63
N LEU A 510 17.16 -16.04 -16.87
CA LEU A 510 17.15 -15.40 -15.54
C LEU A 510 16.59 -13.97 -15.64
N THR A 511 15.47 -13.71 -14.95
CA THR A 511 14.73 -12.48 -15.05
C THR A 511 14.85 -11.65 -13.77
N ILE A 512 15.49 -10.48 -13.87
CA ILE A 512 15.67 -9.52 -12.79
C ILE A 512 14.58 -8.44 -12.92
N GLY A 513 13.84 -8.19 -11.85
CA GLY A 513 12.83 -7.14 -11.80
C GLY A 513 13.23 -5.96 -10.91
N PHE A 514 12.93 -4.77 -11.37
CA PHE A 514 13.03 -3.53 -10.61
C PHE A 514 11.76 -2.73 -10.79
N GLY A 515 10.94 -2.62 -9.73
CA GLY A 515 9.65 -1.93 -9.77
C GLY A 515 9.42 -1.06 -8.55
N ARG A 516 9.61 0.27 -8.68
CA ARG A 516 9.46 1.20 -7.56
C ARG A 516 9.42 2.66 -8.02
N ARG A 517 9.13 3.58 -7.07
CA ARG A 517 9.27 5.01 -7.34
C ARG A 517 10.72 5.35 -7.73
N PHE A 518 10.89 6.09 -8.81
CA PHE A 518 12.18 6.60 -9.24
C PHE A 518 12.54 7.85 -8.43
N ALA A 519 13.27 7.63 -7.34
CA ALA A 519 13.89 8.69 -6.54
C ALA A 519 15.41 8.44 -6.50
N THR A 520 16.19 9.49 -6.34
CA THR A 520 17.66 9.43 -6.45
C THR A 520 18.30 8.41 -5.52
N TYR A 521 17.84 8.30 -4.28
CA TYR A 521 18.38 7.35 -3.31
C TYR A 521 18.05 5.88 -3.64
N LYS A 522 17.04 5.62 -4.48
CA LYS A 522 16.66 4.27 -4.90
C LYS A 522 17.53 3.73 -6.05
N ARG A 523 18.28 4.61 -6.69
CA ARG A 523 19.35 4.31 -7.65
C ARG A 523 18.96 3.32 -8.75
N ALA A 524 17.84 3.58 -9.43
CA ALA A 524 17.31 2.69 -10.47
C ALA A 524 18.34 2.35 -11.56
N ASN A 525 19.27 3.27 -11.84
CA ASN A 525 20.32 3.11 -12.84
C ASN A 525 21.61 2.43 -12.32
N LEU A 526 21.68 2.00 -11.03
CA LEU A 526 22.92 1.46 -10.46
C LEU A 526 23.44 0.25 -11.25
N LEU A 527 22.55 -0.64 -11.69
CA LEU A 527 22.87 -1.83 -12.47
C LEU A 527 23.36 -1.51 -13.89
N VAL A 528 22.95 -0.37 -14.47
CA VAL A 528 23.31 0.00 -15.86
C VAL A 528 24.44 1.04 -15.95
N ARG A 529 24.97 1.51 -14.82
CA ARG A 529 26.08 2.48 -14.80
C ARG A 529 27.40 1.93 -15.34
N GLN A 530 27.67 0.64 -15.13
CA GLN A 530 28.84 -0.04 -15.67
C GLN A 530 28.49 -0.71 -17.00
N VAL A 531 28.35 0.11 -18.07
CA VAL A 531 27.80 -0.28 -19.37
C VAL A 531 28.48 -1.52 -19.95
N ASP A 532 29.83 -1.55 -19.94
CA ASP A 532 30.57 -2.67 -20.49
C ASP A 532 30.30 -3.98 -19.74
N ARG A 533 30.18 -3.89 -18.42
CA ARG A 533 29.94 -5.04 -17.55
C ARG A 533 28.54 -5.61 -17.71
N ILE A 534 27.52 -4.76 -17.73
CA ILE A 534 26.16 -5.22 -17.97
C ILE A 534 25.98 -5.74 -19.41
N ALA A 535 26.60 -5.12 -20.38
CA ALA A 535 26.57 -5.58 -21.75
C ALA A 535 27.20 -6.99 -21.90
N ALA A 536 28.29 -7.27 -21.21
CA ALA A 536 28.89 -8.60 -21.17
C ALA A 536 27.95 -9.66 -20.61
N LEU A 537 27.27 -9.35 -19.47
CA LEU A 537 26.31 -10.24 -18.86
C LEU A 537 25.05 -10.50 -19.73
N LEU A 538 24.56 -9.46 -20.38
CA LEU A 538 23.43 -9.57 -21.30
C LEU A 538 23.76 -10.32 -22.57
N SER A 539 25.03 -10.31 -22.98
CA SER A 539 25.52 -10.97 -24.21
C SER A 539 25.96 -12.42 -24.01
N ASP A 540 26.07 -12.88 -22.74
CA ASP A 540 26.39 -14.27 -22.45
C ASP A 540 25.29 -15.21 -22.88
N SER A 541 25.46 -15.90 -24.00
CA SER A 541 24.48 -16.85 -24.52
C SER A 541 24.38 -18.15 -23.71
N SER A 542 25.38 -18.46 -22.90
CA SER A 542 25.40 -19.67 -22.07
C SER A 542 24.64 -19.50 -20.77
N ARG A 543 24.62 -18.29 -20.20
CA ARG A 543 23.94 -17.92 -18.96
C ARG A 543 23.28 -16.55 -19.07
N PRO A 544 22.32 -16.41 -20.01
CA PRO A 544 21.72 -15.13 -20.33
C PRO A 544 20.93 -14.53 -19.13
N ILE A 545 20.94 -13.20 -19.02
CA ILE A 545 20.10 -12.47 -18.10
C ILE A 545 19.20 -11.49 -18.86
N GLN A 546 18.09 -11.11 -18.25
CA GLN A 546 17.19 -10.09 -18.77
C GLN A 546 16.58 -9.27 -17.62
N ILE A 547 16.16 -8.03 -17.92
CA ILE A 547 15.77 -7.08 -16.90
C ILE A 547 14.43 -6.44 -17.26
N VAL A 548 13.52 -6.37 -16.28
CA VAL A 548 12.26 -5.66 -16.40
C VAL A 548 12.21 -4.51 -15.39
N TYR A 549 12.15 -3.30 -15.91
CA TYR A 549 11.96 -2.08 -15.13
C TYR A 549 10.52 -1.59 -15.18
N ALA A 550 10.03 -1.05 -14.08
CA ALA A 550 8.80 -0.27 -14.02
C ALA A 550 8.89 0.76 -12.88
N GLY A 551 8.21 1.88 -13.01
CA GLY A 551 8.17 2.87 -11.94
C GLY A 551 7.85 4.27 -12.45
N LYS A 552 7.47 5.12 -11.50
CA LYS A 552 7.13 6.53 -11.72
C LYS A 552 8.06 7.42 -10.92
N ALA A 553 8.48 8.55 -11.49
CA ALA A 553 9.08 9.65 -10.73
C ALA A 553 8.00 10.61 -10.27
N HIS A 554 8.20 11.27 -9.12
CA HIS A 554 7.30 12.35 -8.72
C HIS A 554 7.29 13.46 -9.80
N PRO A 555 6.17 14.12 -10.09
CA PRO A 555 6.09 15.13 -11.15
C PRO A 555 7.14 16.25 -11.05
N LYS A 556 7.57 16.57 -9.84
CA LYS A 556 8.62 17.57 -9.56
C LYS A 556 10.03 17.00 -9.44
N ASP A 557 10.22 15.67 -9.55
CA ASP A 557 11.52 15.00 -9.41
C ASP A 557 12.20 14.84 -10.78
N GLU A 558 12.82 15.92 -11.27
CA GLU A 558 13.54 15.92 -12.55
C GLU A 558 14.70 14.90 -12.60
N PRO A 559 15.53 14.72 -11.54
CA PRO A 559 16.53 13.66 -11.54
C PRO A 559 15.93 12.25 -11.68
N GLY A 560 14.81 11.98 -11.01
CA GLY A 560 14.09 10.72 -11.13
C GLY A 560 13.55 10.46 -12.54
N LYS A 561 13.00 11.50 -13.20
CA LYS A 561 12.57 11.43 -14.61
C LYS A 561 13.71 11.16 -15.57
N ARG A 562 14.90 11.74 -15.32
CA ARG A 562 16.11 11.45 -16.13
C ARG A 562 16.56 10.01 -15.99
N PHE A 563 16.47 9.40 -14.81
CA PHE A 563 16.75 7.97 -14.65
C PHE A 563 15.79 7.09 -15.45
N ILE A 564 14.50 7.46 -15.50
CA ILE A 564 13.52 6.79 -16.35
C ILE A 564 13.94 6.90 -17.83
N GLN A 565 14.26 8.10 -18.28
CA GLN A 565 14.68 8.36 -19.65
C GLN A 565 15.94 7.57 -20.04
N GLU A 566 16.96 7.58 -19.19
CA GLU A 566 18.19 6.81 -19.37
C GLU A 566 17.90 5.32 -19.58
N ILE A 567 17.13 4.71 -18.68
CA ILE A 567 16.81 3.28 -18.73
C ILE A 567 15.89 2.94 -19.91
N ALA A 568 14.86 3.77 -20.16
CA ALA A 568 13.93 3.54 -21.26
C ALA A 568 14.62 3.59 -22.63
N ASN A 569 15.64 4.43 -22.77
CA ASN A 569 16.40 4.59 -24.03
C ASN A 569 17.39 3.48 -24.30
N LEU A 570 17.73 2.64 -23.31
CA LEU A 570 18.56 1.44 -23.54
C LEU A 570 17.94 0.49 -24.58
N ARG A 571 16.62 0.54 -24.79
CA ARG A 571 15.93 -0.25 -25.82
C ARG A 571 16.41 0.04 -27.25
N HIS A 572 17.01 1.21 -27.49
CA HIS A 572 17.51 1.64 -28.80
C HIS A 572 18.95 1.17 -29.06
N ASP A 573 19.67 0.80 -28.01
CA ASP A 573 21.03 0.26 -28.14
C ASP A 573 20.98 -1.21 -28.54
N PRO A 574 21.67 -1.60 -29.65
CA PRO A 574 21.71 -2.99 -30.12
C PRO A 574 22.17 -4.00 -29.06
N MET A 575 23.06 -3.60 -28.13
CA MET A 575 23.54 -4.47 -27.05
C MET A 575 22.46 -4.88 -26.06
N PHE A 576 21.51 -4.01 -25.84
CA PHE A 576 20.42 -4.21 -24.86
C PHE A 576 19.09 -4.64 -25.49
N LYS A 577 19.02 -4.58 -26.83
CA LYS A 577 17.79 -4.89 -27.57
C LYS A 577 17.28 -6.29 -27.26
N GLY A 578 16.01 -6.37 -26.88
CA GLY A 578 15.35 -7.63 -26.57
C GLY A 578 15.56 -8.16 -25.15
N LYS A 579 16.44 -7.56 -24.35
CA LYS A 579 16.86 -8.04 -23.02
C LYS A 579 16.51 -7.12 -21.88
N ILE A 580 16.19 -5.85 -22.16
CA ILE A 580 15.71 -4.86 -21.19
C ILE A 580 14.34 -4.38 -21.63
N ALA A 581 13.40 -4.38 -20.70
CA ALA A 581 12.05 -3.84 -20.88
C ALA A 581 11.74 -2.76 -19.85
N PHE A 582 11.15 -1.64 -20.27
CA PHE A 582 10.53 -0.67 -19.38
C PHE A 582 9.01 -0.71 -19.53
N VAL A 583 8.31 -1.06 -18.44
CA VAL A 583 6.85 -1.10 -18.41
C VAL A 583 6.35 0.21 -17.81
N GLU A 584 5.65 1.00 -18.66
CA GLU A 584 5.07 2.27 -18.26
C GLU A 584 3.86 2.09 -17.33
N ASP A 585 3.55 3.17 -16.62
CA ASP A 585 2.38 3.29 -15.75
C ASP A 585 2.35 2.25 -14.64
N TYR A 586 3.41 2.26 -13.82
CA TYR A 586 3.54 1.39 -12.65
C TYR A 586 2.43 1.63 -11.65
N ASP A 587 1.59 0.64 -11.46
CA ASP A 587 0.46 0.59 -10.53
C ASP A 587 0.43 -0.76 -9.78
N ILE A 588 -0.64 -1.02 -9.01
CA ILE A 588 -0.84 -2.29 -8.29
C ILE A 588 -0.87 -3.48 -9.25
N ASN A 589 -1.48 -3.33 -10.44
CA ASN A 589 -1.55 -4.40 -11.43
C ASN A 589 -0.17 -4.73 -12.03
N VAL A 590 0.60 -3.71 -12.44
CA VAL A 590 1.98 -3.91 -12.94
C VAL A 590 2.85 -4.50 -11.83
N CYS A 591 2.75 -3.98 -10.61
CA CYS A 591 3.45 -4.50 -9.44
C CYS A 591 3.14 -5.99 -9.24
N ARG A 592 1.85 -6.38 -9.26
CA ARG A 592 1.41 -7.77 -9.07
C ARG A 592 2.03 -8.71 -10.09
N HIS A 593 2.04 -8.37 -11.37
CA HIS A 593 2.65 -9.20 -12.41
C HIS A 593 4.17 -9.34 -12.22
N LEU A 594 4.85 -8.23 -11.90
CA LEU A 594 6.29 -8.25 -11.67
C LEU A 594 6.67 -9.15 -10.49
N ILE A 595 6.08 -8.90 -9.31
CA ILE A 595 6.46 -9.62 -8.08
C ILE A 595 6.07 -11.11 -8.12
N GLN A 596 5.13 -11.48 -8.99
CA GLN A 596 4.72 -12.86 -9.16
C GLN A 596 5.62 -13.66 -10.11
N GLY A 597 6.26 -13.00 -11.10
CA GLY A 597 6.92 -13.73 -12.18
C GLY A 597 8.43 -13.47 -12.34
N VAL A 598 9.06 -12.58 -11.58
CA VAL A 598 10.51 -12.41 -11.63
C VAL A 598 11.25 -13.47 -10.81
N ASP A 599 12.44 -13.88 -11.27
CA ASP A 599 13.30 -14.77 -10.50
C ASP A 599 14.00 -14.02 -9.36
N VAL A 600 14.45 -12.79 -9.65
CA VAL A 600 15.13 -11.90 -8.71
C VAL A 600 14.46 -10.54 -8.64
N TRP A 601 14.23 -10.07 -7.43
CA TRP A 601 13.78 -8.71 -7.16
C TRP A 601 14.92 -7.85 -6.65
N LEU A 602 15.30 -6.84 -7.44
CA LEU A 602 16.42 -5.97 -7.13
C LEU A 602 15.99 -4.76 -6.30
N ASN A 603 16.64 -4.56 -5.15
CA ASN A 603 16.53 -3.38 -4.30
C ASN A 603 17.92 -2.84 -3.96
N ASN A 604 18.22 -1.63 -4.40
CA ASN A 604 19.55 -1.03 -4.21
C ASN A 604 19.46 0.42 -3.67
N PRO A 605 18.71 0.66 -2.57
CA PRO A 605 18.66 1.98 -1.96
C PRO A 605 20.02 2.36 -1.36
N ARG A 606 20.28 3.66 -1.21
CA ARG A 606 21.38 4.12 -0.35
C ARG A 606 20.98 3.89 1.10
N ARG A 607 21.74 3.04 1.79
CA ARG A 607 21.55 2.83 3.22
C ARG A 607 21.93 4.09 4.01
N PRO A 608 21.14 4.52 5.03
CA PRO A 608 19.94 3.90 5.60
C PRO A 608 18.63 4.58 5.14
N LEU A 609 18.49 4.94 3.88
CA LEU A 609 17.38 5.78 3.40
C LEU A 609 16.10 5.00 3.05
N GLU A 610 16.10 3.68 3.09
CA GLU A 610 14.88 2.87 2.95
C GLU A 610 14.34 2.51 4.33
N ALA A 611 13.24 3.13 4.74
CA ALA A 611 12.65 2.90 6.05
C ALA A 611 12.22 1.43 6.28
N SER A 612 11.63 0.81 5.27
CA SER A 612 11.28 -0.61 5.30
C SER A 612 11.46 -1.25 3.93
N GLY A 613 10.70 -0.84 2.91
CA GLY A 613 10.66 -1.49 1.60
C GLY A 613 9.81 -2.76 1.62
N THR A 614 8.56 -2.71 1.11
CA THR A 614 7.65 -3.87 1.16
C THR A 614 7.61 -4.67 -0.14
N SER A 615 8.22 -4.20 -1.23
CA SER A 615 8.16 -4.88 -2.53
C SER A 615 8.87 -6.23 -2.52
N GLY A 616 10.05 -6.33 -1.89
CA GLY A 616 10.77 -7.59 -1.74
C GLY A 616 10.02 -8.63 -0.89
N GLN A 617 9.22 -8.19 0.09
CA GLN A 617 8.37 -9.07 0.90
C GLN A 617 7.27 -9.76 0.07
N LYS A 618 6.74 -9.07 -0.95
CA LYS A 618 5.71 -9.61 -1.85
C LYS A 618 6.24 -10.71 -2.76
N VAL A 619 7.47 -10.55 -3.23
CA VAL A 619 8.13 -11.49 -4.15
C VAL A 619 8.32 -12.86 -3.51
N VAL A 620 8.66 -12.89 -2.22
CA VAL A 620 8.83 -14.12 -1.41
C VAL A 620 7.64 -15.06 -1.55
N LEU A 621 6.41 -14.52 -1.55
CA LEU A 621 5.18 -15.31 -1.60
C LEU A 621 5.05 -16.16 -2.87
N ASN A 622 5.76 -15.79 -3.93
CA ASN A 622 5.64 -16.36 -5.27
C ASN A 622 6.93 -17.07 -5.74
N GLY A 623 7.87 -17.30 -4.83
CA GLY A 623 9.10 -18.03 -5.10
C GLY A 623 10.22 -17.18 -5.72
N GLY A 624 10.01 -15.89 -5.99
CA GLY A 624 11.09 -14.99 -6.39
C GLY A 624 12.02 -14.68 -5.22
N LEU A 625 13.30 -14.44 -5.50
CA LEU A 625 14.33 -14.17 -4.51
C LEU A 625 14.66 -12.68 -4.41
N ASN A 626 14.75 -12.16 -3.19
CA ASN A 626 15.16 -10.78 -2.96
C ASN A 626 16.69 -10.65 -3.08
N CYS A 627 17.14 -9.67 -3.86
CA CYS A 627 18.54 -9.26 -3.96
C CYS A 627 18.63 -7.78 -3.59
N SER A 628 19.15 -7.47 -2.42
CA SER A 628 19.03 -6.11 -1.86
C SER A 628 20.25 -5.68 -1.06
N ILE A 629 20.49 -4.37 -1.05
CA ILE A 629 21.28 -3.72 0.00
C ILE A 629 20.64 -4.09 1.36
N LEU A 630 21.48 -4.29 2.38
CA LEU A 630 21.07 -4.56 3.76
C LEU A 630 20.50 -3.29 4.42
N ASP A 631 19.32 -2.87 3.95
CA ASP A 631 18.59 -1.69 4.39
C ASP A 631 17.12 -2.02 4.65
N GLY A 632 16.44 -1.20 5.45
CA GLY A 632 15.05 -1.41 5.81
C GLY A 632 14.81 -2.82 6.38
N TRP A 633 13.76 -3.51 5.89
CA TRP A 633 13.40 -4.85 6.34
C TRP A 633 14.47 -5.92 6.04
N TRP A 634 15.26 -5.75 4.96
CA TRP A 634 16.25 -6.75 4.56
C TRP A 634 17.44 -6.82 5.52
N ALA A 635 17.73 -5.73 6.23
CA ALA A 635 18.78 -5.69 7.26
C ALA A 635 18.51 -6.65 8.43
N GLU A 636 17.23 -6.94 8.73
CA GLU A 636 16.79 -7.85 9.79
C GLU A 636 16.32 -9.21 9.28
N ALA A 637 16.11 -9.35 7.97
CA ALA A 637 15.50 -10.53 7.34
C ALA A 637 16.50 -11.50 6.73
N TYR A 638 17.63 -10.99 6.20
CA TYR A 638 18.61 -11.79 5.52
C TYR A 638 19.39 -12.71 6.47
N ASP A 639 19.41 -14.02 6.15
CA ASP A 639 20.04 -15.06 6.97
C ASP A 639 21.18 -15.81 6.24
N GLY A 640 21.51 -15.41 5.01
CA GLY A 640 22.52 -16.05 4.16
C GLY A 640 21.99 -17.19 3.29
N GLY A 641 20.76 -17.64 3.49
CA GLY A 641 20.17 -18.77 2.76
C GLY A 641 18.80 -18.50 2.14
N ASN A 642 18.24 -17.27 2.33
CA ASN A 642 16.87 -16.90 1.93
C ASN A 642 16.81 -15.82 0.84
N GLY A 643 17.92 -15.53 0.17
CA GLY A 643 18.06 -14.53 -0.87
C GLY A 643 19.50 -14.05 -1.00
N PHE A 644 19.71 -12.85 -1.55
CA PHE A 644 21.02 -12.29 -1.82
C PHE A 644 21.22 -10.92 -1.16
N ALA A 645 22.39 -10.67 -0.57
CA ALA A 645 22.74 -9.40 0.05
C ALA A 645 23.77 -8.64 -0.80
N ILE A 646 23.48 -7.39 -1.13
CA ILE A 646 24.41 -6.48 -1.80
C ILE A 646 25.23 -5.77 -0.73
N GLY A 647 26.54 -6.05 -0.68
CA GLY A 647 27.44 -5.47 0.30
C GLY A 647 27.27 -6.00 1.70
N LYS A 648 27.89 -5.32 2.67
CA LYS A 648 28.00 -5.77 4.07
C LYS A 648 27.30 -4.84 5.08
N GLY A 649 26.39 -4.01 4.60
CA GLY A 649 25.63 -3.10 5.48
C GLY A 649 26.39 -1.86 5.95
N TYR A 650 27.49 -1.48 5.30
CA TYR A 650 28.22 -0.25 5.61
C TYR A 650 27.67 0.93 4.81
N SER A 651 27.62 2.10 5.44
CA SER A 651 27.33 3.39 4.80
C SER A 651 28.56 4.29 4.85
N HIS A 652 28.67 5.22 3.91
CA HIS A 652 29.69 6.26 3.87
C HIS A 652 29.00 7.61 3.70
N SER A 653 29.59 8.67 4.25
CA SER A 653 29.04 10.04 4.19
C SER A 653 29.05 10.64 2.76
N ASN A 654 29.91 10.12 1.88
CA ASN A 654 29.98 10.53 0.47
C ASN A 654 29.19 9.58 -0.41
N ASP A 655 28.13 10.09 -1.03
CA ASP A 655 27.22 9.34 -1.90
C ASP A 655 27.92 8.70 -3.11
N ALA A 656 28.88 9.41 -3.73
CA ALA A 656 29.58 8.87 -4.91
C ALA A 656 30.47 7.66 -4.57
N ILE A 657 31.10 7.67 -3.41
CA ILE A 657 31.88 6.53 -2.89
C ILE A 657 30.95 5.36 -2.59
N THR A 658 29.80 5.64 -1.93
CA THR A 658 28.79 4.64 -1.64
C THR A 658 28.26 4.02 -2.94
N ASP A 659 27.88 4.83 -3.93
CA ASP A 659 27.32 4.36 -5.20
C ASP A 659 28.30 3.49 -5.97
N LYS A 660 29.58 3.89 -6.04
CA LYS A 660 30.63 3.09 -6.72
C LYS A 660 30.80 1.74 -6.04
N ARG A 661 31.01 1.73 -4.73
CA ARG A 661 31.18 0.51 -3.93
C ARG A 661 30.00 -0.43 -4.04
N ASP A 662 28.79 0.11 -3.90
CA ASP A 662 27.56 -0.69 -3.95
C ASP A 662 27.30 -1.25 -5.36
N ALA A 663 27.70 -0.52 -6.42
CA ALA A 663 27.69 -1.03 -7.78
C ALA A 663 28.64 -2.21 -7.95
N ASP A 664 29.86 -2.10 -7.40
CA ASP A 664 30.85 -3.21 -7.46
C ASP A 664 30.32 -4.43 -6.71
N TYR A 665 29.77 -4.28 -5.50
CA TYR A 665 29.14 -5.37 -4.74
C TYR A 665 27.92 -5.96 -5.46
N LEU A 666 27.10 -5.14 -6.10
CA LEU A 666 25.95 -5.62 -6.88
C LEU A 666 26.41 -6.59 -7.98
N TYR A 667 27.45 -6.23 -8.73
CA TYR A 667 27.99 -7.10 -9.76
C TYR A 667 28.67 -8.35 -9.19
N GLU A 668 29.43 -8.23 -8.09
CA GLU A 668 30.03 -9.39 -7.41
C GLU A 668 28.95 -10.43 -7.05
N VAL A 669 27.80 -9.98 -6.51
CA VAL A 669 26.68 -10.85 -6.16
C VAL A 669 26.01 -11.43 -7.40
N ILE A 670 25.76 -10.63 -8.44
CA ILE A 670 25.12 -11.12 -9.67
C ILE A 670 25.99 -12.15 -10.38
N GLU A 671 27.26 -11.85 -10.57
CA GLU A 671 28.20 -12.71 -11.29
C GLU A 671 28.67 -13.93 -10.49
N GLY A 672 28.90 -13.75 -9.18
CA GLY A 672 29.45 -14.77 -8.30
C GLY A 672 28.43 -15.69 -7.65
N GLU A 673 27.19 -15.22 -7.44
CA GLU A 673 26.18 -15.96 -6.69
C GLU A 673 24.89 -16.20 -7.49
N VAL A 674 24.24 -15.12 -7.97
CA VAL A 674 22.90 -15.19 -8.59
C VAL A 674 22.93 -16.03 -9.88
N ILE A 675 23.78 -15.65 -10.85
CA ILE A 675 23.87 -16.33 -12.14
C ILE A 675 24.32 -17.78 -11.97
N PRO A 676 25.41 -18.08 -11.23
CA PRO A 676 25.86 -19.47 -11.05
C PRO A 676 24.81 -20.34 -10.38
N THR A 677 24.12 -19.84 -9.35
CA THR A 677 23.12 -20.62 -8.61
C THR A 677 21.88 -20.90 -9.47
N PHE A 678 21.45 -19.94 -10.30
CA PHE A 678 20.30 -20.12 -11.18
C PHE A 678 20.57 -21.13 -12.30
N TYR A 679 21.78 -21.16 -12.87
CA TYR A 679 22.15 -22.02 -13.99
C TYR A 679 22.80 -23.35 -13.59
N ASP A 680 23.04 -23.60 -12.29
CA ASP A 680 23.51 -24.90 -11.78
C ASP A 680 22.35 -25.91 -11.78
N ARG A 681 22.31 -26.76 -12.83
CA ARG A 681 21.25 -27.75 -13.07
C ARG A 681 21.71 -29.15 -12.73
N ASP A 682 20.84 -29.91 -12.05
CA ASP A 682 21.04 -31.34 -11.84
C ASP A 682 20.71 -32.19 -13.08
N ARG A 683 20.70 -33.52 -12.94
CA ARG A 683 20.39 -34.45 -14.02
C ARG A 683 18.95 -34.33 -14.54
N ASP A 684 18.02 -33.81 -13.72
CA ASP A 684 16.62 -33.60 -14.06
C ASP A 684 16.39 -32.20 -14.65
N GLY A 685 17.46 -31.41 -14.81
CA GLY A 685 17.39 -30.02 -15.30
C GLY A 685 16.93 -29.01 -14.24
N LEU A 686 16.89 -29.39 -12.97
CA LEU A 686 16.41 -28.54 -11.89
C LEU A 686 17.54 -27.79 -11.17
N PRO A 687 17.39 -26.50 -10.86
CA PRO A 687 18.37 -25.72 -10.08
C PRO A 687 18.18 -25.96 -8.58
N ARG A 688 18.63 -27.10 -8.08
CA ARG A 688 18.36 -27.56 -6.71
C ARG A 688 18.75 -26.55 -5.62
N LYS A 689 19.89 -25.87 -5.78
CA LYS A 689 20.31 -24.84 -4.82
C LYS A 689 19.38 -23.63 -4.83
N TRP A 690 18.96 -23.22 -6.02
CA TRP A 690 17.99 -22.13 -6.19
C TRP A 690 16.64 -22.47 -5.56
N ILE A 691 16.10 -23.63 -5.86
CA ILE A 691 14.81 -24.11 -5.30
C ILE A 691 14.87 -24.21 -3.77
N LYS A 692 15.99 -24.71 -3.23
CA LYS A 692 16.19 -24.74 -1.77
C LYS A 692 16.15 -23.32 -1.18
N MET A 693 16.78 -22.34 -1.85
CA MET A 693 16.74 -20.94 -1.41
C MET A 693 15.30 -20.36 -1.51
N MET A 694 14.54 -20.70 -2.56
CA MET A 694 13.11 -20.34 -2.65
C MET A 694 12.32 -20.89 -1.47
N MET A 695 12.48 -22.16 -1.12
CA MET A 695 11.81 -22.78 0.02
C MET A 695 12.22 -22.13 1.35
N ASN A 696 13.51 -21.84 1.54
CA ASN A 696 14.01 -21.14 2.73
C ASN A 696 13.43 -19.70 2.81
N SER A 697 13.40 -18.99 1.69
CA SER A 697 12.80 -17.65 1.60
C SER A 697 11.33 -17.68 2.04
N ILE A 698 10.53 -18.58 1.48
CA ILE A 698 9.11 -18.72 1.81
C ILE A 698 8.93 -19.09 3.29
N SER A 699 9.64 -20.12 3.80
CA SER A 699 9.46 -20.63 5.16
C SER A 699 9.90 -19.65 6.25
N THR A 700 10.93 -18.84 6.00
CA THR A 700 11.48 -17.91 7.00
C THR A 700 10.85 -16.50 6.94
N LEU A 701 10.38 -16.07 5.77
CA LEU A 701 10.00 -14.66 5.54
C LEU A 701 8.49 -14.45 5.39
N ALA A 702 7.73 -15.39 4.80
CA ALA A 702 6.35 -15.15 4.43
C ALA A 702 5.45 -14.84 5.64
N TRP A 703 5.57 -15.58 6.74
CA TRP A 703 4.82 -15.33 7.98
C TRP A 703 5.31 -14.05 8.68
N ARG A 704 6.66 -13.90 8.76
CA ARG A 704 7.31 -12.83 9.52
C ARG A 704 7.01 -11.45 8.95
N PHE A 705 6.94 -11.34 7.63
CA PHE A 705 6.65 -10.09 6.93
C PHE A 705 5.24 -10.07 6.32
N SER A 706 4.29 -10.78 6.94
CA SER A 706 2.87 -10.67 6.62
C SER A 706 2.24 -9.48 7.31
N ALA A 707 1.28 -8.83 6.66
CA ALA A 707 0.48 -7.79 7.28
C ALA A 707 -0.45 -8.34 8.39
N HIS A 708 -0.75 -9.64 8.39
CA HIS A 708 -1.45 -10.28 9.50
C HIS A 708 -0.63 -10.21 10.78
N ARG A 709 0.65 -10.67 10.75
CA ARG A 709 1.57 -10.54 11.87
C ARG A 709 1.72 -9.07 12.29
N MET A 710 1.93 -8.17 11.31
CA MET A 710 2.08 -6.72 11.57
C MET A 710 0.86 -6.15 12.32
N VAL A 711 -0.37 -6.44 11.88
CA VAL A 711 -1.60 -5.96 12.53
C VAL A 711 -1.81 -6.60 13.89
N MET A 712 -1.44 -7.90 14.04
CA MET A 712 -1.45 -8.55 15.36
C MET A 712 -0.49 -7.86 16.34
N ASP A 713 0.71 -7.48 15.89
CA ASP A 713 1.68 -6.74 16.71
C ASP A 713 1.16 -5.34 17.08
N TYR A 714 0.62 -4.59 16.12
CA TYR A 714 -0.05 -3.31 16.42
C TYR A 714 -1.17 -3.49 17.44
N THR A 715 -1.97 -4.53 17.27
CA THR A 715 -3.10 -4.79 18.18
C THR A 715 -2.63 -5.09 19.60
N ARG A 716 -1.65 -5.98 19.76
CA ARG A 716 -1.13 -6.39 21.07
C ARG A 716 -0.33 -5.29 21.75
N HIS A 717 0.56 -4.63 21.02
CA HIS A 717 1.57 -3.74 21.58
C HIS A 717 1.17 -2.26 21.56
N ALA A 718 0.22 -1.87 20.72
CA ALA A 718 -0.20 -0.48 20.59
C ALA A 718 -1.70 -0.28 20.85
N TYR A 719 -2.60 -0.97 20.15
CA TYR A 719 -4.02 -0.66 20.20
C TYR A 719 -4.69 -1.06 21.52
N VAL A 720 -4.51 -2.30 21.96
CA VAL A 720 -5.10 -2.77 23.24
C VAL A 720 -4.61 -1.92 24.41
N PRO A 721 -3.30 -1.64 24.54
CA PRO A 721 -2.80 -0.74 25.60
C PRO A 721 -3.30 0.70 25.48
N ALA A 722 -3.44 1.25 24.27
CA ALA A 722 -3.96 2.59 24.05
C ALA A 722 -5.45 2.70 24.40
N ALA A 723 -6.23 1.62 24.17
CA ALA A 723 -7.61 1.53 24.57
C ALA A 723 -7.83 1.33 26.09
N GLY A 724 -6.74 1.19 26.86
CA GLY A 724 -6.78 0.96 28.33
C GLY A 724 -6.91 -0.51 28.70
N GLY A 725 -6.70 -1.45 27.79
CA GLY A 725 -6.60 -2.88 28.06
C GLY A 725 -5.27 -3.26 28.71
N LEU A 726 -5.23 -4.43 29.38
CA LEU A 726 -3.98 -5.04 29.80
C LEU A 726 -3.26 -5.54 28.55
N SER A 727 -1.99 -5.18 28.41
CA SER A 727 -1.17 -5.66 27.31
C SER A 727 0.08 -6.33 27.84
N CYS A 728 0.60 -7.25 27.03
CA CYS A 728 2.01 -7.59 27.10
C CYS A 728 2.83 -6.30 26.87
N ASP A 729 3.93 -6.17 27.59
CA ASP A 729 4.85 -5.05 27.40
C ASP A 729 5.29 -4.96 25.95
N MET A 730 5.26 -3.76 25.38
CA MET A 730 5.93 -3.53 24.11
C MET A 730 7.43 -3.75 24.36
N PRO A 731 8.09 -4.66 23.65
CA PRO A 731 9.54 -4.74 23.73
C PRO A 731 10.13 -3.46 23.14
N PHE A 732 10.49 -2.52 24.00
CA PHE A 732 11.25 -1.32 23.60
C PHE A 732 12.72 -1.66 23.32
N HIS A 733 13.10 -2.92 23.47
CA HIS A 733 14.48 -3.40 23.36
C HIS A 733 14.52 -4.54 22.33
N GLY A 734 15.09 -4.25 21.19
CA GLY A 734 15.45 -5.24 20.19
C GLY A 734 16.63 -4.78 19.38
#